data_a911cec69ea568d33cc8d4a5bb5f064e
#
_entry.id   a911cec69ea568d33cc8d4a5bb5f064e
#
_cell.length_a   1.000
_cell.length_b   1.000
_cell.length_c   1.000
_cell.angle_alpha   90.00
_cell.angle_beta   90.00
_cell.angle_gamma   90.00
#
_symmetry.space_group_name_H-M   'P 1'
#
loop_
_entity.id
_entity.type
_entity.pdbx_description
1 polymer ?
#
loop_
_entity_poly.entity_id
_entity_poly.type
_entity_poly.pdbx_seq_one_letter_code
_entity_poly.pdbx_strand_id
1 'polypeptide(L)'
;MLTILIFVTIGTPITSSTARACDESIELPKTTSFVEDVQPIFEAACIACHGPLRQESEYRLDVREVALSGGASSAPNIIPHNAVDSPLMHFVSGQVDGMLMPSKGKPLSDQQLAVIRKWIDQGAPWPDSANGVIVDKGEWWSLKPLILPHVPEQTGAHHPIDAFVRAKLDEQGLLPAPPADRITLIRRLSFDLIGLPPTPEEIDTFVADPDTAAYQRLVDRLLASPRYGERWARHWMDAAHFAETHGHDQDRIRENAWPYRDYLIEAFNDDTPFNRFVREQVAADVLAADSPNKIAALGFLAAGPWDESTLRDIREDTIDREIGRYVDRDDMLTNVMSNFTSLTVHCARCHDHKFDPIPQADYYALQAVFAGVERANRSYDPDVTVLKLREALRKRAEQLTAPDTQLRQELLGTKSQQLVAEWEASSERHLTVWQSLENATAESTGGSTLTALPDGSFLASGARPELDTYVIAGRSKLTSVTGIRLEVLADPSLPNSGPGRQNNGNLHLSEIEVTLGSDKIVPIARAAADFDQAEWEIVRAIDGKPETAWGIYPKVGLPHEAIFEFAEPAQIPTDGKVIVRLKQLHGTGHLIGRPRISLSSDKPPLAPDNLPTEVTAILAMEPAARSEEQRLTLAVYVERERVTRALRALPTPKLVYAATADFEPEGSLKPPPGPRPIHLLARGDIRSPTELAVPGALACVDALPARFELEAGLQESARRAELAKWLTDARNPLTWRSIVNRIWHHHFSRGIVDTVNDFGRLGSKPSHPELLDWLAADFRDSGQSIKALHRKIVTSETYRQASHVGECWCDGQRGARSDHAHRVDTDNRLLWRMHRTRLDAECVRDAMLATSGQLDLHMGGMSDRQFDLKPGRHVTPIIDYAMFDLDGPAGQRRSVYRFLFRTLPDPFMEALDCPAGDQITPARTNSVTVQQVLAMWNDSLVLKQAEHLAVRLRLERNTTRDRVSLAVRLAVGREPNAAELDGFSKYADDYGLPNFCRVLFNTNEFMFID
;
A
#
# COMPACT_ATOMS: atom_id res chain seq x y z
N MET A 1 16.62 -23.57 -38.36
CA MET A 1 16.59 -24.80 -39.20
C MET A 1 15.50 -25.68 -38.59
N LEU A 2 14.34 -25.64 -39.19
CA LEU A 2 13.15 -26.35 -38.72
C LEU A 2 12.77 -27.34 -39.82
N THR A 3 12.83 -28.62 -39.54
CA THR A 3 12.51 -29.69 -40.47
C THR A 3 11.05 -30.10 -40.24
N ILE A 4 10.21 -29.83 -41.24
CA ILE A 4 8.81 -30.26 -41.29
C ILE A 4 8.79 -31.62 -42.00
N LEU A 5 8.26 -32.66 -41.33
CA LEU A 5 7.92 -33.94 -41.94
C LEU A 5 6.43 -33.95 -42.33
N ILE A 6 6.17 -34.07 -43.60
CA ILE A 6 4.84 -34.27 -44.19
C ILE A 6 4.64 -35.78 -44.35
N PHE A 7 3.59 -36.34 -43.72
CA PHE A 7 3.09 -37.69 -44.03
C PHE A 7 1.91 -37.59 -45.01
N VAL A 8 2.11 -38.15 -46.19
CA VAL A 8 1.06 -38.41 -47.17
C VAL A 8 0.45 -39.78 -46.88
N THR A 9 -0.87 -39.85 -46.63
CA THR A 9 -1.60 -41.10 -46.59
C THR A 9 -2.53 -41.22 -47.78
N ILE A 10 -2.31 -42.30 -48.51
CA ILE A 10 -3.02 -42.75 -49.73
C ILE A 10 -4.41 -43.24 -49.32
N GLY A 11 -5.44 -42.74 -49.99
CA GLY A 11 -6.80 -43.22 -49.82
C GLY A 11 -7.11 -44.49 -50.59
N THR A 12 -7.85 -45.37 -49.97
CA THR A 12 -8.54 -46.44 -50.63
C THR A 12 -10.08 -46.29 -50.49
N PRO A 13 -10.85 -46.57 -51.49
CA PRO A 13 -12.30 -46.35 -51.45
C PRO A 13 -13.01 -47.47 -50.74
N ILE A 14 -13.91 -47.08 -49.82
CA ILE A 14 -14.82 -48.00 -49.12
C ILE A 14 -16.12 -48.09 -49.90
N THR A 15 -16.44 -49.29 -50.27
CA THR A 15 -17.67 -49.71 -50.92
C THR A 15 -18.86 -49.63 -49.96
N SER A 16 -19.98 -49.12 -50.47
CA SER A 16 -21.27 -49.11 -49.84
C SER A 16 -21.75 -50.47 -49.33
N SER A 17 -22.02 -50.56 -48.04
CA SER A 17 -22.73 -51.68 -47.47
C SER A 17 -24.07 -51.19 -46.93
N THR A 18 -25.09 -51.82 -47.40
CA THR A 18 -26.51 -51.69 -47.14
C THR A 18 -26.86 -51.61 -45.64
N ALA A 19 -27.68 -50.64 -45.29
CA ALA A 19 -28.34 -50.52 -44.01
C ALA A 19 -29.16 -51.78 -43.65
N ARG A 20 -28.82 -52.43 -42.54
CA ARG A 20 -29.73 -53.28 -41.80
C ARG A 20 -30.28 -52.47 -40.64
N ALA A 21 -31.55 -52.12 -40.69
CA ALA A 21 -32.32 -51.63 -39.56
C ALA A 21 -32.40 -52.79 -38.55
N CYS A 22 -31.76 -52.68 -37.42
CA CYS A 22 -32.08 -53.38 -36.22
C CYS A 22 -32.97 -52.48 -35.37
N ASP A 23 -34.25 -52.72 -35.42
CA ASP A 23 -35.25 -52.21 -34.51
C ASP A 23 -35.08 -52.96 -33.19
N GLU A 24 -34.15 -52.57 -32.34
CA GLU A 24 -34.13 -52.97 -30.93
C GLU A 24 -35.05 -52.01 -30.19
N SER A 25 -36.30 -52.47 -29.97
CA SER A 25 -37.23 -51.78 -29.09
C SER A 25 -36.61 -51.69 -27.68
N ILE A 26 -36.27 -50.48 -27.27
CA ILE A 26 -35.80 -50.17 -25.92
C ILE A 26 -36.94 -50.48 -24.95
N GLU A 27 -36.89 -51.62 -24.22
CA GLU A 27 -37.83 -51.94 -23.18
C GLU A 27 -37.58 -51.03 -21.98
N LEU A 28 -38.33 -49.93 -21.91
CA LEU A 28 -38.38 -49.09 -20.71
C LEU A 28 -39.26 -49.68 -19.62
N PRO A 29 -38.91 -49.64 -18.33
CA PRO A 29 -39.75 -50.06 -17.22
C PRO A 29 -41.12 -49.41 -17.30
N LYS A 30 -42.20 -50.12 -16.86
CA LYS A 30 -43.59 -49.64 -16.97
C LYS A 30 -43.80 -48.25 -16.33
N THR A 31 -43.08 -47.94 -15.26
CA THR A 31 -42.98 -46.61 -14.59
C THR A 31 -41.52 -46.26 -14.38
N THR A 32 -41.14 -44.99 -14.64
CA THR A 32 -39.78 -44.47 -14.42
C THR A 32 -39.70 -43.82 -13.05
N SER A 33 -38.78 -44.30 -12.21
CA SER A 33 -38.50 -43.77 -10.87
C SER A 33 -37.47 -42.62 -10.95
N PHE A 34 -37.69 -41.52 -10.23
CA PHE A 34 -36.68 -40.49 -10.15
C PHE A 34 -35.40 -41.03 -9.51
N VAL A 35 -35.49 -41.68 -8.36
CA VAL A 35 -34.33 -42.12 -7.55
C VAL A 35 -33.54 -43.23 -8.24
N GLU A 36 -34.23 -44.17 -8.88
CA GLU A 36 -33.57 -45.33 -9.46
C GLU A 36 -33.11 -45.12 -10.90
N ASP A 37 -33.83 -44.29 -11.69
CA ASP A 37 -33.61 -44.19 -13.12
C ASP A 37 -33.04 -42.83 -13.55
N VAL A 38 -33.54 -41.72 -12.98
CA VAL A 38 -33.22 -40.34 -13.43
C VAL A 38 -32.08 -39.71 -12.62
N GLN A 39 -32.14 -39.80 -11.29
CA GLN A 39 -31.12 -39.24 -10.40
C GLN A 39 -29.70 -39.73 -10.73
N PRO A 40 -29.44 -41.01 -11.00
CA PRO A 40 -28.10 -41.46 -11.41
C PRO A 40 -27.62 -40.85 -12.71
N ILE A 41 -28.53 -40.53 -13.66
CA ILE A 41 -28.17 -39.84 -14.91
C ILE A 41 -27.78 -38.37 -14.59
N PHE A 42 -28.56 -37.67 -13.76
CA PHE A 42 -28.28 -36.33 -13.36
C PHE A 42 -26.95 -36.22 -12.58
N GLU A 43 -26.71 -37.11 -11.62
CA GLU A 43 -25.48 -37.18 -10.84
C GLU A 43 -24.24 -37.40 -11.73
N ALA A 44 -24.33 -38.32 -12.69
CA ALA A 44 -23.22 -38.66 -13.56
C ALA A 44 -22.91 -37.58 -14.63
N ALA A 45 -23.94 -36.87 -15.13
CA ALA A 45 -23.80 -36.02 -16.31
C ALA A 45 -24.12 -34.55 -16.11
N CYS A 46 -24.89 -34.18 -15.08
CA CYS A 46 -25.44 -32.82 -14.94
C CYS A 46 -25.01 -32.11 -13.66
N ILE A 47 -25.01 -32.79 -12.51
CA ILE A 47 -24.82 -32.20 -11.18
C ILE A 47 -23.44 -31.56 -11.01
N ALA A 48 -22.41 -32.03 -11.71
CA ALA A 48 -21.09 -31.38 -11.68
C ALA A 48 -21.08 -29.91 -12.14
N CYS A 49 -22.08 -29.53 -12.96
CA CYS A 49 -22.25 -28.16 -13.44
C CYS A 49 -23.55 -27.51 -12.94
N HIS A 50 -24.60 -28.30 -12.65
CA HIS A 50 -25.94 -27.85 -12.24
C HIS A 50 -26.34 -28.42 -10.89
N GLY A 51 -25.46 -28.40 -9.91
CA GLY A 51 -25.64 -28.94 -8.56
C GLY A 51 -25.29 -27.95 -7.45
N PRO A 52 -25.17 -28.43 -6.20
CA PRO A 52 -24.93 -27.54 -5.05
C PRO A 52 -23.57 -26.81 -5.09
N LEU A 53 -22.56 -27.42 -5.72
CA LEU A 53 -21.20 -26.84 -5.79
C LEU A 53 -21.01 -25.92 -7.01
N ARG A 54 -21.80 -26.08 -8.07
CA ARG A 54 -21.71 -25.31 -9.30
C ARG A 54 -23.08 -25.16 -9.91
N GLN A 55 -23.48 -23.94 -10.28
CA GLN A 55 -24.83 -23.59 -10.78
C GLN A 55 -24.72 -22.82 -12.09
N GLU A 56 -24.26 -23.51 -13.16
CA GLU A 56 -24.16 -22.88 -14.48
C GLU A 56 -25.54 -22.42 -14.95
N SER A 57 -25.60 -21.17 -15.46
CA SER A 57 -26.87 -20.51 -15.86
C SER A 57 -27.88 -20.40 -14.71
N GLU A 58 -27.42 -20.28 -13.45
CA GLU A 58 -28.29 -20.19 -12.26
C GLU A 58 -29.26 -21.37 -12.11
N TYR A 59 -28.86 -22.54 -12.64
CA TYR A 59 -29.71 -23.71 -12.74
C TYR A 59 -29.21 -24.89 -11.88
N ARG A 60 -30.14 -25.52 -11.15
CA ARG A 60 -29.86 -26.67 -10.29
C ARG A 60 -30.78 -27.85 -10.66
N LEU A 61 -30.19 -29.04 -10.89
CA LEU A 61 -30.85 -30.26 -11.19
C LEU A 61 -30.90 -31.25 -10.01
N ASP A 62 -30.46 -30.82 -8.83
CA ASP A 62 -30.60 -31.54 -7.57
C ASP A 62 -31.72 -30.96 -6.68
N VAL A 63 -32.33 -29.85 -7.04
CA VAL A 63 -33.44 -29.23 -6.33
C VAL A 63 -34.65 -29.15 -7.24
N ARG A 64 -35.72 -29.84 -6.86
CA ARG A 64 -36.95 -29.96 -7.66
C ARG A 64 -37.50 -28.62 -8.14
N GLU A 65 -37.68 -27.68 -7.23
CA GLU A 65 -38.27 -26.37 -7.55
C GLU A 65 -37.46 -25.64 -8.60
N VAL A 66 -36.15 -25.62 -8.45
CA VAL A 66 -35.24 -24.95 -9.38
C VAL A 66 -35.14 -25.72 -10.70
N ALA A 67 -35.13 -27.06 -10.65
CA ALA A 67 -35.12 -27.90 -11.85
C ALA A 67 -36.35 -27.69 -12.74
N LEU A 68 -37.50 -27.51 -12.13
CA LEU A 68 -38.76 -27.25 -12.85
C LEU A 68 -38.84 -25.77 -13.32
N SER A 69 -38.55 -24.79 -12.44
CA SER A 69 -38.66 -23.37 -12.76
C SER A 69 -37.68 -22.90 -13.83
N GLY A 70 -36.48 -23.53 -13.91
CA GLY A 70 -35.44 -23.18 -14.85
C GLY A 70 -34.39 -22.20 -14.29
N GLY A 71 -33.50 -21.73 -15.13
CA GLY A 71 -32.38 -20.79 -14.82
C GLY A 71 -32.32 -19.68 -15.83
N ALA A 72 -31.18 -18.94 -15.86
CA ALA A 72 -31.01 -17.77 -16.70
C ALA A 72 -31.15 -18.03 -18.23
N SER A 73 -30.99 -19.28 -18.69
CA SER A 73 -31.06 -19.61 -20.12
C SER A 73 -32.45 -20.03 -20.58
N SER A 74 -33.29 -20.58 -19.68
CA SER A 74 -34.68 -21.00 -19.98
C SER A 74 -35.48 -21.15 -18.69
N ALA A 75 -36.70 -20.66 -18.71
CA ALA A 75 -37.68 -20.78 -17.63
C ALA A 75 -39.12 -20.92 -18.20
N PRO A 76 -39.86 -21.96 -17.94
CA PRO A 76 -39.47 -23.20 -17.23
C PRO A 76 -38.47 -24.07 -18.03
N ASN A 77 -37.69 -24.90 -17.38
CA ASN A 77 -36.74 -25.81 -18.07
C ASN A 77 -37.26 -27.26 -18.17
N ILE A 78 -38.09 -27.68 -17.25
CA ILE A 78 -38.85 -28.96 -17.29
C ILE A 78 -40.32 -28.64 -17.19
N ILE A 79 -41.11 -29.08 -18.18
CA ILE A 79 -42.55 -28.93 -18.22
C ILE A 79 -43.18 -30.29 -17.89
N PRO A 80 -43.72 -30.50 -16.68
CA PRO A 80 -44.34 -31.76 -16.31
C PRO A 80 -45.41 -32.18 -17.32
N HIS A 81 -45.44 -33.44 -17.68
CA HIS A 81 -46.31 -34.06 -18.69
C HIS A 81 -46.06 -33.62 -20.15
N ASN A 82 -45.00 -32.89 -20.42
CA ASN A 82 -44.67 -32.45 -21.77
C ASN A 82 -43.15 -32.42 -22.01
N ALA A 83 -42.60 -33.56 -22.32
CA ALA A 83 -41.18 -33.70 -22.61
C ALA A 83 -40.78 -33.02 -23.95
N VAL A 84 -41.72 -32.93 -24.91
CA VAL A 84 -41.43 -32.39 -26.24
C VAL A 84 -41.12 -30.91 -26.17
N ASP A 85 -41.82 -30.14 -25.34
CA ASP A 85 -41.59 -28.69 -25.19
C ASP A 85 -40.72 -28.36 -24.01
N SER A 86 -40.19 -29.33 -23.28
CA SER A 86 -39.27 -29.11 -22.17
C SER A 86 -37.90 -28.68 -22.68
N PRO A 87 -37.39 -27.48 -22.38
CA PRO A 87 -36.08 -26.99 -22.84
C PRO A 87 -34.92 -27.91 -22.42
N LEU A 88 -34.99 -28.56 -21.26
CA LEU A 88 -34.03 -29.59 -20.86
C LEU A 88 -33.83 -30.65 -21.96
N MET A 89 -34.93 -31.16 -22.52
CA MET A 89 -34.83 -32.15 -23.59
C MET A 89 -34.19 -31.59 -24.86
N HIS A 90 -34.47 -30.34 -25.22
CA HIS A 90 -33.86 -29.70 -26.38
C HIS A 90 -32.34 -29.56 -26.21
N PHE A 91 -31.86 -29.17 -25.01
CA PHE A 91 -30.43 -29.04 -24.72
C PHE A 91 -29.70 -30.37 -24.73
N VAL A 92 -30.29 -31.43 -24.11
CA VAL A 92 -29.62 -32.74 -23.99
C VAL A 92 -29.69 -33.53 -25.28
N SER A 93 -30.65 -33.27 -26.17
CA SER A 93 -30.78 -33.94 -27.49
C SER A 93 -30.13 -33.14 -28.65
N GLY A 94 -29.52 -31.99 -28.39
CA GLY A 94 -28.83 -31.20 -29.39
C GLY A 94 -29.75 -30.46 -30.37
N GLN A 95 -31.00 -30.17 -29.98
CA GLN A 95 -31.96 -29.44 -30.81
C GLN A 95 -31.78 -27.92 -30.76
N VAL A 96 -30.86 -27.41 -29.91
CA VAL A 96 -30.51 -26.00 -29.83
C VAL A 96 -29.19 -25.78 -30.55
N ASP A 97 -29.19 -24.94 -31.60
CA ASP A 97 -28.01 -24.66 -32.41
C ASP A 97 -26.84 -24.19 -31.53
N GLY A 98 -25.70 -24.87 -31.66
CA GLY A 98 -24.48 -24.56 -30.93
C GLY A 98 -24.47 -24.96 -29.44
N MET A 99 -25.54 -25.58 -28.93
CA MET A 99 -25.64 -26.02 -27.54
C MET A 99 -26.05 -27.46 -27.40
N LEU A 100 -25.14 -28.32 -26.94
CA LEU A 100 -25.41 -29.70 -26.53
C LEU A 100 -24.97 -29.86 -25.07
N MET A 101 -25.88 -30.37 -24.25
CA MET A 101 -25.59 -30.73 -22.84
C MET A 101 -25.46 -32.24 -22.67
N PRO A 102 -24.51 -32.73 -21.86
CA PRO A 102 -23.48 -31.92 -21.15
C PRO A 102 -22.43 -31.29 -22.12
N SER A 103 -22.02 -30.06 -21.83
CA SER A 103 -21.04 -29.34 -22.66
C SER A 103 -19.62 -29.90 -22.55
N LYS A 104 -19.38 -30.73 -21.53
CA LYS A 104 -18.14 -31.48 -21.31
C LYS A 104 -18.43 -32.91 -21.04
N GLY A 105 -17.69 -33.85 -21.65
CA GLY A 105 -17.89 -35.27 -21.49
C GLY A 105 -18.60 -35.93 -22.66
N LYS A 106 -19.21 -37.10 -22.45
CA LYS A 106 -19.96 -37.83 -23.50
C LYS A 106 -21.41 -37.35 -23.51
N PRO A 107 -22.03 -37.14 -24.68
CA PRO A 107 -23.46 -36.93 -24.80
C PRO A 107 -24.27 -38.08 -24.12
N LEU A 108 -25.49 -37.77 -23.71
CA LEU A 108 -26.39 -38.80 -23.16
C LEU A 108 -26.72 -39.83 -24.26
N SER A 109 -26.83 -41.11 -23.89
CA SER A 109 -27.24 -42.16 -24.78
C SER A 109 -28.75 -42.07 -25.09
N ASP A 110 -29.17 -42.64 -26.20
CA ASP A 110 -30.60 -42.71 -26.55
C ASP A 110 -31.47 -43.35 -25.45
N GLN A 111 -30.90 -44.29 -24.71
CA GLN A 111 -31.57 -44.90 -23.56
C GLN A 111 -31.74 -43.91 -22.40
N GLN A 112 -30.71 -43.12 -22.09
CA GLN A 112 -30.78 -42.08 -21.06
C GLN A 112 -31.75 -40.95 -21.43
N LEU A 113 -31.75 -40.55 -22.68
CA LEU A 113 -32.69 -39.57 -23.20
C LEU A 113 -34.13 -40.08 -23.13
N ALA A 114 -34.35 -41.38 -23.47
CA ALA A 114 -35.68 -42.01 -23.38
C ALA A 114 -36.19 -42.11 -21.92
N VAL A 115 -35.29 -42.35 -20.96
CA VAL A 115 -35.61 -42.38 -19.51
C VAL A 115 -36.06 -40.99 -19.04
N ILE A 116 -35.31 -39.98 -19.34
CA ILE A 116 -35.64 -38.60 -18.93
C ILE A 116 -36.93 -38.14 -19.56
N ARG A 117 -37.13 -38.40 -20.88
CA ARG A 117 -38.34 -38.07 -21.61
C ARG A 117 -39.57 -38.70 -20.96
N LYS A 118 -39.52 -40.01 -20.70
CA LYS A 118 -40.59 -40.74 -20.08
C LYS A 118 -40.92 -40.25 -18.67
N TRP A 119 -39.89 -39.90 -17.88
CA TRP A 119 -40.07 -39.36 -16.56
C TRP A 119 -40.79 -37.99 -16.59
N ILE A 120 -40.40 -37.09 -17.54
CA ILE A 120 -41.10 -35.81 -17.74
C ILE A 120 -42.55 -36.04 -18.13
N ASP A 121 -42.84 -36.94 -19.09
CA ASP A 121 -44.17 -37.25 -19.56
C ASP A 121 -45.05 -37.85 -18.48
N GLN A 122 -44.47 -38.48 -17.47
CA GLN A 122 -45.15 -38.98 -16.27
C GLN A 122 -45.46 -37.85 -15.25
N GLY A 123 -45.13 -36.64 -15.56
CA GLY A 123 -45.30 -35.47 -14.66
C GLY A 123 -44.13 -35.16 -13.81
N ALA A 124 -42.94 -35.61 -14.16
CA ALA A 124 -41.67 -35.40 -13.44
C ALA A 124 -41.78 -35.69 -11.93
N PRO A 125 -42.26 -36.89 -11.51
CA PRO A 125 -42.43 -37.23 -10.09
C PRO A 125 -41.07 -37.20 -9.39
N TRP A 126 -40.96 -36.38 -8.36
CA TRP A 126 -39.73 -36.15 -7.60
C TRP A 126 -40.02 -36.32 -6.11
N PRO A 127 -39.50 -37.35 -5.42
CA PRO A 127 -39.72 -37.55 -4.00
C PRO A 127 -39.01 -36.50 -3.15
N ASP A 128 -39.62 -36.03 -2.08
CA ASP A 128 -39.03 -35.07 -1.17
C ASP A 128 -37.73 -35.60 -0.54
N SER A 129 -37.56 -36.88 -0.35
CA SER A 129 -36.34 -37.55 0.14
C SER A 129 -35.13 -37.43 -0.80
N ALA A 130 -35.39 -37.19 -2.10
CA ALA A 130 -34.36 -36.95 -3.12
C ALA A 130 -34.17 -35.49 -3.49
N ASN A 131 -34.83 -34.59 -2.78
CA ASN A 131 -34.75 -33.15 -3.02
C ASN A 131 -33.51 -32.60 -2.33
N GLY A 132 -32.66 -31.93 -3.09
CA GLY A 132 -31.51 -31.20 -2.55
C GLY A 132 -31.94 -30.05 -1.62
N VAL A 133 -31.11 -29.72 -0.71
CA VAL A 133 -31.37 -28.60 0.22
C VAL A 133 -31.11 -27.28 -0.50
N ILE A 134 -32.11 -26.39 -0.58
CA ILE A 134 -31.88 -24.99 -0.85
C ILE A 134 -31.28 -24.42 0.44
N VAL A 135 -29.98 -24.25 0.48
CA VAL A 135 -29.36 -23.53 1.59
C VAL A 135 -29.78 -22.08 1.45
N ASP A 136 -30.55 -21.60 2.41
CA ASP A 136 -30.93 -20.19 2.48
C ASP A 136 -29.65 -19.34 2.43
N LYS A 137 -29.60 -18.34 1.52
CA LYS A 137 -28.44 -17.49 1.32
C LYS A 137 -28.03 -16.76 2.61
N GLY A 138 -28.97 -16.53 3.55
CA GLY A 138 -28.75 -15.90 4.86
C GLY A 138 -28.24 -16.85 5.97
N GLU A 139 -28.28 -18.19 5.80
CA GLU A 139 -27.87 -19.12 6.86
C GLU A 139 -26.38 -19.48 6.94
N TRP A 140 -25.52 -18.82 6.13
CA TRP A 140 -24.09 -19.13 6.18
C TRP A 140 -23.46 -18.71 7.51
N TRP A 141 -22.57 -19.54 8.07
CA TRP A 141 -22.05 -19.40 9.44
C TRP A 141 -21.44 -18.01 9.73
N SER A 142 -20.72 -17.41 8.75
CA SER A 142 -20.01 -16.16 8.94
C SER A 142 -20.94 -14.96 9.00
N LEU A 143 -22.13 -15.04 8.37
CA LEU A 143 -23.15 -13.98 8.34
C LEU A 143 -24.12 -14.05 9.53
N LYS A 144 -24.12 -15.14 10.30
CA LYS A 144 -24.97 -15.24 11.50
C LYS A 144 -24.59 -14.20 12.54
N PRO A 145 -25.55 -13.62 13.25
CA PRO A 145 -25.28 -12.68 14.34
C PRO A 145 -24.26 -13.24 15.34
N LEU A 146 -23.35 -12.40 15.78
CA LEU A 146 -22.34 -12.75 16.76
C LEU A 146 -22.97 -12.77 18.17
N ILE A 147 -23.14 -13.96 18.72
CA ILE A 147 -23.68 -14.19 20.05
C ILE A 147 -22.57 -14.79 20.92
N LEU A 148 -22.42 -14.32 22.17
CA LEU A 148 -21.44 -14.88 23.10
C LEU A 148 -21.82 -16.30 23.53
N PRO A 149 -21.07 -17.35 23.14
CA PRO A 149 -21.36 -18.72 23.53
C PRO A 149 -21.06 -18.95 25.02
N HIS A 150 -21.74 -19.93 25.60
CA HIS A 150 -21.42 -20.42 26.94
C HIS A 150 -20.09 -21.19 26.93
N VAL A 151 -19.19 -20.88 27.87
CA VAL A 151 -17.93 -21.63 28.00
C VAL A 151 -18.24 -23.05 28.52
N PRO A 152 -17.78 -24.12 27.83
CA PRO A 152 -18.02 -25.47 28.26
C PRO A 152 -17.45 -25.75 29.66
N GLU A 153 -18.19 -26.51 30.48
CA GLU A 153 -17.67 -27.01 31.76
C GLU A 153 -16.72 -28.18 31.49
N GLN A 154 -15.41 -27.93 31.62
CA GLN A 154 -14.39 -28.94 31.39
C GLN A 154 -13.54 -29.18 32.64
N THR A 155 -13.36 -30.42 33.05
CA THR A 155 -12.56 -30.78 34.23
C THR A 155 -11.10 -30.36 34.02
N GLY A 156 -10.59 -29.51 34.91
CA GLY A 156 -9.20 -29.02 34.87
C GLY A 156 -8.90 -27.94 33.83
N ALA A 157 -9.88 -27.41 33.12
CA ALA A 157 -9.71 -26.22 32.29
C ALA A 157 -10.03 -24.97 33.13
N HIS A 158 -9.04 -24.11 33.37
CA HIS A 158 -9.20 -22.87 34.10
C HIS A 158 -9.25 -21.63 33.19
N HIS A 159 -9.04 -21.84 31.90
CA HIS A 159 -9.01 -20.81 30.88
C HIS A 159 -10.08 -21.07 29.81
N PRO A 160 -10.88 -20.08 29.40
CA PRO A 160 -11.96 -20.31 28.42
C PRO A 160 -11.50 -20.97 27.10
N ILE A 161 -10.37 -20.55 26.55
CA ILE A 161 -9.81 -21.15 25.31
C ILE A 161 -9.60 -22.64 25.53
N ASP A 162 -9.00 -23.01 26.66
CA ASP A 162 -8.69 -24.42 26.96
C ASP A 162 -9.96 -25.26 27.15
N ALA A 163 -11.03 -24.66 27.68
CA ALA A 163 -12.32 -25.33 27.81
C ALA A 163 -12.92 -25.71 26.43
N PHE A 164 -12.92 -24.76 25.48
CA PHE A 164 -13.41 -25.04 24.12
C PHE A 164 -12.54 -26.07 23.38
N VAL A 165 -11.20 -25.92 23.46
CA VAL A 165 -10.28 -26.84 22.79
C VAL A 165 -10.39 -28.24 23.37
N ARG A 166 -10.41 -28.38 24.70
CA ARG A 166 -10.54 -29.69 25.38
C ARG A 166 -11.87 -30.35 25.07
N ALA A 167 -12.98 -29.58 25.00
CA ALA A 167 -14.28 -30.16 24.60
C ALA A 167 -14.20 -30.81 23.22
N LYS A 168 -13.51 -30.16 22.25
CA LYS A 168 -13.32 -30.75 20.92
C LYS A 168 -12.37 -31.92 20.91
N LEU A 169 -11.32 -31.90 21.70
CA LEU A 169 -10.42 -33.06 21.85
C LEU A 169 -11.14 -34.26 22.46
N ASP A 170 -11.93 -34.05 23.49
CA ASP A 170 -12.71 -35.11 24.17
C ASP A 170 -13.74 -35.76 23.22
N GLU A 171 -14.42 -34.97 22.35
CA GLU A 171 -15.31 -35.52 21.30
C GLU A 171 -14.61 -36.54 20.40
N GLN A 172 -13.29 -36.41 20.21
CA GLN A 172 -12.48 -37.27 19.37
C GLN A 172 -11.61 -38.28 20.18
N GLY A 173 -11.73 -38.28 21.50
CA GLY A 173 -10.93 -39.16 22.37
C GLY A 173 -9.44 -38.76 22.39
N LEU A 174 -9.13 -37.50 22.14
CA LEU A 174 -7.77 -36.97 22.11
C LEU A 174 -7.42 -36.30 23.44
N LEU A 175 -6.14 -36.27 23.78
CA LEU A 175 -5.60 -35.57 24.94
C LEU A 175 -4.63 -34.47 24.49
N PRO A 176 -4.60 -33.32 25.17
CA PRO A 176 -3.62 -32.29 24.89
C PRO A 176 -2.21 -32.74 25.24
N ALA A 177 -1.22 -32.19 24.51
CA ALA A 177 0.18 -32.36 24.81
C ALA A 177 0.54 -31.69 26.14
N PRO A 178 1.62 -32.13 26.83
CA PRO A 178 2.09 -31.45 28.03
C PRO A 178 2.61 -30.04 27.75
N PRO A 179 2.74 -29.20 28.78
CA PRO A 179 3.41 -27.91 28.63
C PRO A 179 4.83 -28.05 28.06
N ALA A 180 5.24 -27.11 27.21
CA ALA A 180 6.60 -26.97 26.79
C ALA A 180 7.52 -26.53 27.95
N ASP A 181 8.83 -26.78 27.85
CA ASP A 181 9.80 -26.28 28.83
C ASP A 181 9.94 -24.76 28.79
N ARG A 182 10.57 -24.18 29.81
CA ARG A 182 10.65 -22.73 29.99
C ARG A 182 11.51 -22.04 28.92
N ILE A 183 12.56 -22.70 28.41
CA ILE A 183 13.44 -22.15 27.35
C ILE A 183 12.64 -22.08 26.04
N THR A 184 11.94 -23.15 25.70
CA THR A 184 11.02 -23.17 24.54
C THR A 184 9.95 -22.09 24.65
N LEU A 185 9.32 -21.91 25.82
CA LEU A 185 8.28 -20.90 26.03
C LEU A 185 8.78 -19.46 25.88
N ILE A 186 9.92 -19.10 26.50
CA ILE A 186 10.44 -17.73 26.34
C ILE A 186 10.89 -17.45 24.91
N ARG A 187 11.50 -18.43 24.23
CA ARG A 187 11.90 -18.30 22.84
C ARG A 187 10.67 -18.12 21.92
N ARG A 188 9.63 -18.96 22.08
CA ARG A 188 8.36 -18.85 21.37
C ARG A 188 7.73 -17.49 21.53
N LEU A 189 7.52 -17.05 22.78
CA LEU A 189 6.91 -15.75 23.07
C LEU A 189 7.72 -14.58 22.49
N SER A 190 9.04 -14.61 22.57
CA SER A 190 9.87 -13.51 22.08
C SER A 190 9.78 -13.37 20.57
N PHE A 191 9.86 -14.44 19.79
CA PHE A 191 9.69 -14.36 18.35
C PHE A 191 8.26 -14.04 17.94
N ASP A 192 7.28 -14.58 18.64
CA ASP A 192 5.88 -14.35 18.34
C ASP A 192 5.46 -12.89 18.60
N LEU A 193 5.76 -12.37 19.79
CA LEU A 193 5.30 -11.04 20.20
C LEU A 193 6.21 -9.90 19.73
N ILE A 194 7.53 -10.10 19.66
CA ILE A 194 8.47 -9.01 19.33
C ILE A 194 9.39 -9.30 18.13
N GLY A 195 9.36 -10.52 17.59
CA GLY A 195 10.12 -10.91 16.39
C GLY A 195 11.65 -10.98 16.60
N LEU A 196 12.10 -11.10 17.84
CA LEU A 196 13.53 -11.13 18.21
C LEU A 196 13.80 -12.30 19.17
N PRO A 197 15.03 -12.87 19.14
CA PRO A 197 15.41 -13.85 20.13
C PRO A 197 15.52 -13.22 21.52
N PRO A 198 15.23 -13.97 22.60
CA PRO A 198 15.54 -13.53 23.95
C PRO A 198 17.06 -13.52 24.18
N THR A 199 17.56 -12.63 25.03
CA THR A 199 18.98 -12.67 25.43
C THR A 199 19.27 -13.81 26.40
N PRO A 200 20.51 -14.28 26.53
CA PRO A 200 20.89 -15.30 27.52
C PRO A 200 20.45 -14.91 28.95
N GLU A 201 20.60 -13.64 29.31
CA GLU A 201 20.28 -13.12 30.65
C GLU A 201 18.76 -13.13 30.91
N GLU A 202 17.94 -12.85 29.87
CA GLU A 202 16.48 -12.96 29.95
C GLU A 202 16.03 -14.40 30.16
N ILE A 203 16.67 -15.34 29.44
CA ILE A 203 16.42 -16.77 29.59
C ILE A 203 16.79 -17.24 31.00
N ASP A 204 18.01 -16.94 31.47
CA ASP A 204 18.48 -17.34 32.78
C ASP A 204 17.56 -16.79 33.90
N THR A 205 17.18 -15.53 33.80
CA THR A 205 16.25 -14.87 34.75
C THR A 205 14.90 -15.58 34.77
N PHE A 206 14.32 -15.83 33.62
CA PHE A 206 13.01 -16.47 33.50
C PHE A 206 13.05 -17.93 33.97
N VAL A 207 14.07 -18.70 33.58
CA VAL A 207 14.22 -20.11 33.97
C VAL A 207 14.41 -20.28 35.47
N ALA A 208 15.19 -19.37 36.09
CA ALA A 208 15.46 -19.40 37.53
C ALA A 208 14.32 -18.89 38.41
N ASP A 209 13.32 -18.17 37.85
CA ASP A 209 12.21 -17.58 38.63
C ASP A 209 11.23 -18.69 39.08
N PRO A 210 11.11 -19.03 40.39
CA PRO A 210 10.24 -20.08 40.87
C PRO A 210 8.75 -19.69 40.96
N ASP A 211 8.43 -18.39 40.76
CA ASP A 211 7.07 -17.87 40.89
C ASP A 211 6.17 -18.39 39.77
N THR A 212 4.99 -18.86 40.10
CA THR A 212 3.98 -19.33 39.15
C THR A 212 3.49 -18.21 38.22
N ALA A 213 3.60 -16.94 38.65
CA ALA A 213 3.25 -15.76 37.83
C ALA A 213 4.41 -15.30 36.88
N ALA A 214 5.57 -15.95 36.92
CA ALA A 214 6.74 -15.58 36.08
C ALA A 214 6.38 -15.53 34.59
N TYR A 215 5.56 -16.47 34.12
CA TYR A 215 5.13 -16.52 32.72
C TYR A 215 4.22 -15.31 32.36
N GLN A 216 3.28 -14.96 33.19
CA GLN A 216 2.41 -13.79 32.98
C GLN A 216 3.23 -12.50 32.97
N ARG A 217 4.21 -12.34 33.88
CA ARG A 217 5.12 -11.17 33.87
C ARG A 217 5.96 -11.09 32.60
N LEU A 218 6.41 -12.23 32.07
CA LEU A 218 7.10 -12.29 30.79
C LEU A 218 6.20 -11.82 29.65
N VAL A 219 4.96 -12.30 29.58
CA VAL A 219 3.97 -11.88 28.57
C VAL A 219 3.74 -10.38 28.65
N ASP A 220 3.47 -9.85 29.85
CA ASP A 220 3.19 -8.43 30.06
C ASP A 220 4.39 -7.55 29.67
N ARG A 221 5.62 -7.98 29.98
CA ARG A 221 6.87 -7.30 29.57
C ARG A 221 7.04 -7.25 28.05
N LEU A 222 6.79 -8.36 27.36
CA LEU A 222 6.93 -8.41 25.90
C LEU A 222 5.85 -7.59 25.19
N LEU A 223 4.60 -7.61 25.67
CA LEU A 223 3.50 -6.76 25.15
C LEU A 223 3.75 -5.26 25.40
N ALA A 224 4.50 -4.90 26.44
CA ALA A 224 4.87 -3.51 26.74
C ALA A 224 6.12 -3.06 25.93
N SER A 225 6.83 -3.98 25.30
CA SER A 225 8.02 -3.67 24.50
C SER A 225 7.64 -2.87 23.25
N PRO A 226 8.38 -1.81 22.86
CA PRO A 226 8.17 -1.10 21.60
C PRO A 226 8.41 -2.00 20.37
N ARG A 227 9.13 -3.12 20.53
CA ARG A 227 9.37 -4.12 19.47
C ARG A 227 8.11 -4.90 19.09
N TYR A 228 7.10 -4.90 19.97
CA TYR A 228 5.79 -5.48 19.68
C TYR A 228 5.12 -4.80 18.48
N GLY A 229 5.10 -3.48 18.43
CA GLY A 229 4.52 -2.75 17.29
C GLY A 229 5.27 -3.02 15.98
N GLU A 230 6.61 -3.13 16.00
CA GLU A 230 7.41 -3.47 14.82
C GLU A 230 7.04 -4.85 14.25
N ARG A 231 6.84 -5.84 15.13
CA ARG A 231 6.44 -7.20 14.75
C ARG A 231 5.05 -7.23 14.14
N TRP A 232 4.07 -6.67 14.83
CA TRP A 232 2.67 -6.77 14.44
C TRP A 232 2.30 -5.82 13.30
N ALA A 233 2.98 -4.69 13.16
CA ALA A 233 2.90 -3.85 11.96
C ALA A 233 3.33 -4.62 10.71
N ARG A 234 4.40 -5.45 10.78
CA ARG A 234 4.84 -6.22 9.62
C ARG A 234 3.79 -7.23 9.15
N HIS A 235 3.09 -7.90 10.07
CA HIS A 235 1.97 -8.79 9.72
C HIS A 235 0.83 -8.03 9.05
N TRP A 236 0.53 -6.82 9.53
CA TRP A 236 -0.51 -5.99 8.90
C TRP A 236 -0.10 -5.45 7.54
N MET A 237 1.18 -5.13 7.33
CA MET A 237 1.71 -4.70 6.04
C MET A 237 1.54 -5.78 4.96
N ASP A 238 1.71 -7.06 5.30
CA ASP A 238 1.45 -8.18 4.37
C ASP A 238 -0.03 -8.25 3.98
N ALA A 239 -0.91 -8.13 4.95
CA ALA A 239 -2.35 -8.13 4.72
C ALA A 239 -2.79 -6.92 3.88
N ALA A 240 -2.16 -5.75 4.07
CA ALA A 240 -2.40 -4.54 3.30
C ALA A 240 -1.64 -4.48 1.95
N HIS A 241 -0.90 -5.51 1.58
CA HIS A 241 0.02 -5.60 0.43
C HIS A 241 0.91 -4.36 0.25
N PHE A 242 1.46 -3.88 1.35
CA PHE A 242 2.29 -2.67 1.38
C PHE A 242 3.64 -2.89 0.69
N ALA A 243 4.01 -1.93 -0.17
CA ALA A 243 5.35 -1.75 -0.70
C ALA A 243 5.63 -0.27 -0.95
N GLU A 244 6.91 0.08 -1.15
CA GLU A 244 7.35 1.46 -1.31
C GLU A 244 7.62 1.82 -2.78
N THR A 245 7.03 1.05 -3.70
CA THR A 245 7.03 1.32 -5.14
C THR A 245 5.64 1.11 -5.73
N HIS A 246 5.41 1.65 -6.94
CA HIS A 246 4.11 1.57 -7.59
C HIS A 246 3.75 0.16 -8.08
N GLY A 247 4.73 -0.63 -8.49
CA GLY A 247 4.46 -1.84 -9.26
C GLY A 247 4.14 -1.49 -10.72
N HIS A 248 3.60 -2.42 -11.47
CA HIS A 248 3.32 -2.26 -12.89
C HIS A 248 4.58 -2.05 -13.75
N ASP A 249 4.38 -1.55 -14.98
CA ASP A 249 5.43 -1.29 -15.99
C ASP A 249 6.34 -0.11 -15.61
N GLN A 250 5.83 0.84 -14.83
CA GLN A 250 6.57 1.97 -14.29
C GLN A 250 6.67 1.85 -12.77
N ASP A 251 7.59 1.01 -12.30
CA ASP A 251 7.72 0.74 -10.86
C ASP A 251 8.55 1.82 -10.15
N ARG A 252 7.98 3.01 -10.04
CA ARG A 252 8.60 4.16 -9.36
C ARG A 252 8.56 4.01 -7.85
N ILE A 253 9.56 4.61 -7.21
CA ILE A 253 9.67 4.71 -5.77
C ILE A 253 8.61 5.67 -5.22
N ARG A 254 7.95 5.26 -4.12
CA ARG A 254 7.02 6.05 -3.31
C ARG A 254 7.78 6.60 -2.11
N GLU A 255 8.41 7.76 -2.27
CA GLU A 255 9.27 8.35 -1.22
C GLU A 255 8.54 8.57 0.11
N ASN A 256 7.22 8.72 0.09
CA ASN A 256 6.40 9.02 1.25
C ASN A 256 5.46 7.87 1.64
N ALA A 257 5.78 6.60 1.34
CA ALA A 257 4.98 5.46 1.79
C ALA A 257 5.28 5.08 3.26
N TRP A 258 6.52 5.23 3.71
CA TRP A 258 6.99 4.86 5.05
C TRP A 258 6.19 5.45 6.24
N PRO A 259 5.55 6.64 6.18
CA PRO A 259 4.77 7.13 7.31
C PRO A 259 3.59 6.25 7.69
N TYR A 260 3.03 5.49 6.73
CA TYR A 260 2.00 4.51 7.03
C TYR A 260 2.54 3.33 7.86
N ARG A 261 3.75 2.83 7.56
CA ARG A 261 4.42 1.82 8.39
C ARG A 261 4.62 2.33 9.83
N ASP A 262 5.11 3.56 9.99
CA ASP A 262 5.34 4.15 11.31
C ASP A 262 4.03 4.35 12.07
N TYR A 263 2.95 4.75 11.39
CA TYR A 263 1.60 4.78 11.97
C TYR A 263 1.17 3.40 12.49
N LEU A 264 1.40 2.32 11.73
CA LEU A 264 1.06 0.97 12.17
C LEU A 264 1.82 0.57 13.44
N ILE A 265 3.13 0.83 13.46
CA ILE A 265 3.98 0.54 14.64
C ILE A 265 3.47 1.30 15.87
N GLU A 266 3.15 2.58 15.72
CA GLU A 266 2.57 3.41 16.78
C GLU A 266 1.22 2.84 17.24
N ALA A 267 0.31 2.56 16.31
CA ALA A 267 -1.04 2.09 16.61
C ALA A 267 -1.06 0.76 17.39
N PHE A 268 -0.19 -0.19 17.03
CA PHE A 268 -0.03 -1.43 17.78
C PHE A 268 0.61 -1.21 19.16
N ASN A 269 1.64 -0.37 19.25
CA ASN A 269 2.29 -0.06 20.51
C ASN A 269 1.36 0.64 21.50
N ASP A 270 0.53 1.56 21.01
CA ASP A 270 -0.47 2.30 21.78
C ASP A 270 -1.72 1.46 22.12
N ASP A 271 -1.79 0.23 21.60
CA ASP A 271 -2.95 -0.64 21.72
C ASP A 271 -4.26 0.07 21.29
N THR A 272 -4.19 0.75 20.14
CA THR A 272 -5.33 1.50 19.59
C THR A 272 -6.54 0.57 19.48
N PRO A 273 -7.70 0.90 20.06
CA PRO A 273 -8.90 0.08 19.94
C PRO A 273 -9.24 -0.24 18.49
N PHE A 274 -9.55 -1.51 18.19
CA PHE A 274 -9.63 -1.99 16.82
C PHE A 274 -10.65 -1.23 15.96
N ASN A 275 -11.79 -0.82 16.52
CA ASN A 275 -12.76 0.02 15.82
C ASN A 275 -12.16 1.37 15.40
N ARG A 276 -11.34 1.97 16.25
CA ARG A 276 -10.61 3.20 15.95
C ARG A 276 -9.54 2.95 14.88
N PHE A 277 -8.78 1.87 14.99
CA PHE A 277 -7.77 1.45 14.03
C PHE A 277 -8.36 1.28 12.61
N VAL A 278 -9.54 0.65 12.48
CA VAL A 278 -10.26 0.52 11.21
C VAL A 278 -10.70 1.89 10.68
N ARG A 279 -11.30 2.73 11.53
CA ARG A 279 -11.79 4.07 11.17
C ARG A 279 -10.67 4.99 10.70
N GLU A 280 -9.53 4.95 11.36
CA GLU A 280 -8.36 5.74 10.97
C GLU A 280 -7.83 5.33 9.60
N GLN A 281 -7.77 4.04 9.28
CA GLN A 281 -7.27 3.56 7.98
C GLN A 281 -8.24 3.83 6.81
N VAL A 282 -9.52 3.96 7.07
CA VAL A 282 -10.52 4.21 6.00
C VAL A 282 -10.87 5.68 5.86
N ALA A 283 -10.91 6.44 6.96
CA ALA A 283 -11.44 7.80 6.98
C ALA A 283 -10.85 8.67 8.11
N ALA A 284 -9.52 8.63 8.34
CA ALA A 284 -8.85 9.43 9.38
C ALA A 284 -9.11 10.93 9.24
N ASP A 285 -9.17 11.41 8.01
CA ASP A 285 -9.39 12.82 7.68
C ASP A 285 -10.75 13.39 8.16
N VAL A 286 -11.71 12.53 8.44
CA VAL A 286 -13.02 12.92 8.99
C VAL A 286 -13.21 12.42 10.41
N LEU A 287 -12.92 11.14 10.66
CA LEU A 287 -13.22 10.48 11.92
C LEU A 287 -12.13 10.69 12.99
N ALA A 288 -10.98 11.22 12.62
CA ALA A 288 -9.87 11.57 13.50
C ALA A 288 -9.35 12.99 13.26
N ALA A 289 -10.22 13.93 12.88
CA ALA A 289 -9.87 15.32 12.53
C ALA A 289 -9.09 16.05 13.64
N ASP A 290 -9.32 15.73 14.90
CA ASP A 290 -8.59 16.29 16.05
C ASP A 290 -7.20 15.65 16.28
N SER A 291 -6.82 14.68 15.49
CA SER A 291 -5.58 13.93 15.58
C SER A 291 -4.88 13.86 14.21
N PRO A 292 -4.35 14.98 13.73
CA PRO A 292 -3.86 15.09 12.33
C PRO A 292 -2.66 14.17 12.03
N ASN A 293 -1.93 13.69 13.04
CA ASN A 293 -0.91 12.65 12.86
C ASN A 293 -1.49 11.33 12.35
N LYS A 294 -2.79 11.07 12.54
CA LYS A 294 -3.48 9.87 12.07
C LYS A 294 -3.81 9.90 10.57
N ILE A 295 -3.58 11.02 9.88
CA ILE A 295 -3.69 11.09 8.40
C ILE A 295 -2.79 10.05 7.72
N ALA A 296 -1.64 9.70 8.31
CA ALA A 296 -0.76 8.66 7.80
C ALA A 296 -1.46 7.28 7.67
N ALA A 297 -2.53 7.02 8.43
CA ALA A 297 -3.32 5.80 8.35
C ALA A 297 -3.99 5.58 6.97
N LEU A 298 -4.31 6.67 6.24
CA LEU A 298 -4.91 6.61 4.90
C LEU A 298 -3.97 5.99 3.85
N GLY A 299 -2.69 5.77 4.19
CA GLY A 299 -1.75 4.97 3.41
C GLY A 299 -2.23 3.54 3.19
N PHE A 300 -3.11 3.00 4.05
CA PHE A 300 -3.76 1.70 3.87
C PHE A 300 -4.49 1.58 2.51
N LEU A 301 -5.27 2.57 2.14
CA LEU A 301 -6.02 2.58 0.89
C LEU A 301 -5.12 2.75 -0.35
N ALA A 302 -3.90 3.28 -0.15
CA ALA A 302 -2.92 3.48 -1.22
C ALA A 302 -1.80 2.43 -1.21
N ALA A 303 -1.85 1.44 -0.30
CA ALA A 303 -0.75 0.48 -0.10
C ALA A 303 -0.49 -0.41 -1.33
N GLY A 304 -1.53 -0.80 -2.06
CA GLY A 304 -1.47 -1.70 -3.20
C GLY A 304 -0.75 -1.16 -4.46
N PRO A 305 -0.61 -1.98 -5.50
CA PRO A 305 -0.03 -1.57 -6.77
C PRO A 305 -0.85 -0.46 -7.44
N TRP A 306 -0.20 0.38 -8.27
CA TRP A 306 -0.82 1.51 -8.94
C TRP A 306 -0.28 1.69 -10.36
N ASP A 307 -1.17 1.78 -11.33
CA ASP A 307 -0.82 2.00 -12.73
C ASP A 307 -0.62 3.51 -13.00
N GLU A 308 0.60 3.97 -12.79
CA GLU A 308 0.97 5.37 -12.95
C GLU A 308 0.83 5.82 -14.41
N SER A 309 1.23 4.98 -15.36
CA SER A 309 1.18 5.32 -16.79
C SER A 309 -0.24 5.63 -17.24
N THR A 310 -1.21 4.84 -16.82
CA THR A 310 -2.62 5.05 -17.14
C THR A 310 -3.23 6.21 -16.35
N LEU A 311 -2.91 6.35 -15.06
CA LEU A 311 -3.61 7.28 -14.16
C LEU A 311 -2.97 8.67 -14.10
N ARG A 312 -1.68 8.82 -14.44
CA ARG A 312 -0.99 10.11 -14.44
C ARG A 312 -0.69 10.64 -15.84
N ASP A 313 -0.26 9.77 -16.75
CA ASP A 313 0.31 10.21 -18.03
C ASP A 313 -0.73 10.25 -19.17
N ILE A 314 -1.76 9.38 -19.14
CA ILE A 314 -2.84 9.36 -20.14
C ILE A 314 -3.84 10.50 -19.88
N ARG A 315 -4.39 11.05 -20.95
CA ARG A 315 -5.42 12.13 -20.88
C ARG A 315 -6.67 11.64 -20.16
N GLU A 316 -7.29 12.55 -19.41
CA GLU A 316 -8.44 12.28 -18.55
C GLU A 316 -9.71 11.82 -19.31
N ASP A 317 -9.85 12.22 -20.57
CA ASP A 317 -11.02 11.94 -21.43
C ASP A 317 -10.92 10.62 -22.19
N THR A 318 -10.01 9.72 -21.83
CA THR A 318 -9.82 8.42 -22.50
C THR A 318 -10.51 7.28 -21.75
N ILE A 319 -10.94 6.26 -22.49
CA ILE A 319 -11.54 5.06 -21.91
C ILE A 319 -10.52 4.26 -21.08
N ASP A 320 -9.24 4.26 -21.49
CA ASP A 320 -8.18 3.54 -20.79
C ASP A 320 -7.99 4.12 -19.38
N ARG A 321 -8.03 5.45 -19.24
CA ARG A 321 -7.96 6.09 -17.93
C ARG A 321 -9.17 5.76 -17.05
N GLU A 322 -10.33 5.68 -17.63
CA GLU A 322 -11.54 5.28 -16.90
C GLU A 322 -11.45 3.83 -16.45
N ILE A 323 -10.95 2.91 -17.29
CA ILE A 323 -10.65 1.51 -16.93
C ILE A 323 -9.66 1.47 -15.77
N GLY A 324 -8.55 2.22 -15.87
CA GLY A 324 -7.54 2.32 -14.81
C GLY A 324 -8.14 2.75 -13.46
N ARG A 325 -9.04 3.73 -13.45
CA ARG A 325 -9.74 4.17 -12.24
C ARG A 325 -10.66 3.11 -11.63
N TYR A 326 -11.35 2.31 -12.46
CA TYR A 326 -12.15 1.20 -11.96
C TYR A 326 -11.29 0.10 -11.34
N VAL A 327 -10.12 -0.19 -11.93
CA VAL A 327 -9.17 -1.17 -11.42
C VAL A 327 -8.53 -0.67 -10.11
N ASP A 328 -8.16 0.60 -10.04
CA ASP A 328 -7.58 1.19 -8.84
C ASP A 328 -8.54 1.15 -7.64
N ARG A 329 -9.81 1.50 -7.86
CA ARG A 329 -10.86 1.38 -6.83
C ARG A 329 -11.19 -0.08 -6.48
N ASP A 330 -11.09 -1.00 -7.44
CA ASP A 330 -11.26 -2.43 -7.19
C ASP A 330 -10.19 -2.96 -6.21
N ASP A 331 -8.95 -2.50 -6.33
CA ASP A 331 -7.89 -2.80 -5.39
C ASP A 331 -8.19 -2.23 -3.99
N MET A 332 -8.58 -0.95 -3.89
CA MET A 332 -8.92 -0.31 -2.62
C MET A 332 -10.06 -1.05 -1.88
N LEU A 333 -11.15 -1.34 -2.58
CA LEU A 333 -12.30 -2.02 -1.96
C LEU A 333 -11.99 -3.48 -1.60
N THR A 334 -11.19 -4.16 -2.43
CA THR A 334 -10.74 -5.53 -2.16
C THR A 334 -9.85 -5.57 -0.92
N ASN A 335 -8.91 -4.63 -0.79
CA ASN A 335 -8.06 -4.48 0.39
C ASN A 335 -8.91 -4.26 1.66
N VAL A 336 -9.89 -3.36 1.60
CA VAL A 336 -10.80 -3.08 2.74
C VAL A 336 -11.62 -4.33 3.12
N MET A 337 -12.32 -4.93 2.15
CA MET A 337 -13.25 -6.02 2.44
C MET A 337 -12.53 -7.30 2.85
N SER A 338 -11.43 -7.67 2.19
CA SER A 338 -10.64 -8.84 2.56
C SER A 338 -10.02 -8.72 3.94
N ASN A 339 -9.51 -7.53 4.31
CA ASN A 339 -8.82 -7.36 5.59
C ASN A 339 -9.76 -7.18 6.77
N PHE A 340 -10.87 -6.49 6.59
CA PHE A 340 -11.78 -6.21 7.71
C PHE A 340 -12.95 -7.17 7.81
N THR A 341 -13.36 -7.83 6.71
CA THR A 341 -14.52 -8.72 6.70
C THR A 341 -14.21 -10.17 6.33
N SER A 342 -12.99 -10.44 5.84
CA SER A 342 -12.62 -11.74 5.27
C SER A 342 -13.60 -12.21 4.18
N LEU A 343 -14.08 -11.30 3.32
CA LEU A 343 -14.92 -11.64 2.18
C LEU A 343 -14.25 -11.24 0.86
N THR A 344 -14.40 -12.10 -0.13
CA THR A 344 -13.95 -11.87 -1.51
C THR A 344 -15.10 -11.27 -2.31
N VAL A 345 -15.06 -9.97 -2.58
CA VAL A 345 -16.14 -9.23 -3.29
C VAL A 345 -15.88 -9.04 -4.77
N HIS A 346 -14.63 -9.20 -5.19
CA HIS A 346 -14.17 -8.95 -6.56
C HIS A 346 -14.94 -9.74 -7.63
N CYS A 347 -15.38 -10.97 -7.35
CA CYS A 347 -16.16 -11.78 -8.30
C CYS A 347 -17.48 -11.10 -8.71
N ALA A 348 -18.02 -10.21 -7.86
CA ALA A 348 -19.26 -9.48 -8.13
C ALA A 348 -19.10 -8.31 -9.12
N ARG A 349 -17.91 -8.07 -9.65
CA ARG A 349 -17.65 -7.04 -10.67
C ARG A 349 -18.42 -7.28 -11.98
N CYS A 350 -18.52 -8.53 -12.43
CA CYS A 350 -19.09 -8.86 -13.74
C CYS A 350 -20.52 -9.46 -13.67
N HIS A 351 -20.88 -10.08 -12.56
CA HIS A 351 -22.17 -10.73 -12.31
C HIS A 351 -22.33 -10.89 -10.80
N ASP A 352 -23.49 -11.19 -10.30
CA ASP A 352 -23.71 -11.53 -8.89
C ASP A 352 -22.70 -12.60 -8.44
N HIS A 353 -22.16 -12.45 -7.22
CA HIS A 353 -21.16 -13.39 -6.72
C HIS A 353 -21.69 -14.83 -6.79
N LYS A 354 -20.89 -15.73 -7.39
CA LYS A 354 -21.36 -17.07 -7.78
C LYS A 354 -21.85 -17.91 -6.59
N PHE A 355 -21.20 -17.77 -5.45
CA PHE A 355 -21.43 -18.61 -4.27
C PHE A 355 -22.03 -17.82 -3.10
N ASP A 356 -21.54 -16.62 -2.87
CA ASP A 356 -21.93 -15.78 -1.74
C ASP A 356 -23.08 -14.84 -2.10
N PRO A 357 -23.92 -14.44 -1.13
CA PRO A 357 -25.06 -13.56 -1.37
C PRO A 357 -24.65 -12.10 -1.57
N ILE A 358 -23.75 -11.85 -2.52
CA ILE A 358 -23.22 -10.52 -2.86
C ILE A 358 -23.65 -10.17 -4.28
N PRO A 359 -24.68 -9.37 -4.48
CA PRO A 359 -25.11 -8.94 -5.79
C PRO A 359 -24.13 -7.95 -6.41
N GLN A 360 -24.09 -7.87 -7.74
CA GLN A 360 -23.27 -6.91 -8.48
C GLN A 360 -23.53 -5.47 -8.03
N ALA A 361 -24.75 -5.13 -7.66
CA ALA A 361 -25.12 -3.82 -7.14
C ALA A 361 -24.36 -3.43 -5.85
N ASP A 362 -24.04 -4.37 -4.99
CA ASP A 362 -23.24 -4.12 -3.77
C ASP A 362 -21.79 -3.83 -4.10
N TYR A 363 -21.22 -4.53 -5.08
CA TYR A 363 -19.87 -4.25 -5.55
C TYR A 363 -19.74 -2.82 -6.09
N TYR A 364 -20.69 -2.37 -6.93
CA TYR A 364 -20.64 -1.00 -7.44
C TYR A 364 -21.02 0.05 -6.39
N ALA A 365 -21.82 -0.31 -5.38
CA ALA A 365 -22.04 0.54 -4.23
C ALA A 365 -20.75 0.79 -3.43
N LEU A 366 -19.90 -0.24 -3.24
CA LEU A 366 -18.55 -0.11 -2.66
C LEU A 366 -17.62 0.70 -3.57
N GLN A 367 -17.64 0.50 -4.90
CA GLN A 367 -16.90 1.34 -5.86
C GLN A 367 -17.27 2.82 -5.72
N ALA A 368 -18.55 3.12 -5.48
CA ALA A 368 -19.03 4.49 -5.32
C ALA A 368 -18.57 5.15 -4.01
N VAL A 369 -18.18 4.37 -3.00
CA VAL A 369 -17.57 4.91 -1.78
C VAL A 369 -16.23 5.57 -2.08
N PHE A 370 -15.41 4.96 -2.94
CA PHE A 370 -14.06 5.43 -3.28
C PHE A 370 -14.00 6.29 -4.55
N ALA A 371 -15.13 6.74 -5.05
CA ALA A 371 -15.25 7.44 -6.34
C ALA A 371 -14.59 8.83 -6.39
N GLY A 372 -14.23 9.39 -5.25
CA GLY A 372 -13.67 10.74 -5.14
C GLY A 372 -12.21 10.79 -4.66
N VAL A 373 -11.50 9.68 -4.56
CA VAL A 373 -10.08 9.67 -4.19
C VAL A 373 -9.18 9.23 -5.35
N GLU A 374 -7.94 9.70 -5.30
CA GLU A 374 -6.80 9.23 -6.09
C GLU A 374 -5.66 8.85 -5.13
N ARG A 375 -4.69 8.06 -5.60
CA ARG A 375 -3.48 7.76 -4.83
C ARG A 375 -2.43 8.80 -5.12
N ALA A 376 -2.07 9.59 -4.11
CA ALA A 376 -1.14 10.70 -4.26
C ALA A 376 -0.44 11.04 -2.93
N ASN A 377 0.57 11.92 -2.99
CA ASN A 377 1.21 12.47 -1.82
C ASN A 377 0.30 13.51 -1.16
N ARG A 378 -0.20 13.21 0.04
CA ARG A 378 -0.99 14.13 0.86
C ARG A 378 -0.12 14.82 1.89
N SER A 379 -0.22 16.14 1.97
CA SER A 379 0.45 16.91 3.01
C SER A 379 -0.38 16.94 4.30
N TYR A 380 0.29 16.92 5.46
CA TYR A 380 -0.36 17.03 6.76
C TYR A 380 0.57 17.61 7.82
N ASP A 381 0.01 18.34 8.79
CA ASP A 381 0.72 18.80 9.98
C ASP A 381 0.44 17.84 11.12
N PRO A 382 1.43 17.12 11.69
CA PRO A 382 1.18 16.16 12.77
C PRO A 382 0.79 16.85 14.10
N ASP A 383 1.15 18.11 14.29
CA ASP A 383 0.78 18.93 15.47
C ASP A 383 -0.52 19.68 15.17
N VAL A 384 -1.53 19.43 15.99
CA VAL A 384 -2.86 20.05 15.88
C VAL A 384 -2.80 21.57 16.01
N THR A 385 -1.85 22.12 16.78
CA THR A 385 -1.67 23.57 16.94
C THR A 385 -1.14 24.19 15.66
N VAL A 386 -0.15 23.55 15.04
CA VAL A 386 0.41 23.98 13.75
C VAL A 386 -0.66 23.87 12.65
N LEU A 387 -1.42 22.78 12.60
CA LEU A 387 -2.52 22.61 11.66
C LEU A 387 -3.53 23.76 11.76
N LYS A 388 -4.07 24.01 12.94
CA LYS A 388 -5.07 25.08 13.18
C LYS A 388 -4.53 26.46 12.82
N LEU A 389 -3.26 26.71 13.13
CA LEU A 389 -2.63 27.98 12.79
C LEU A 389 -2.45 28.13 11.27
N ARG A 390 -2.00 27.07 10.58
CA ARG A 390 -1.87 27.05 9.11
C ARG A 390 -3.21 27.25 8.41
N GLU A 391 -4.26 26.58 8.86
CA GLU A 391 -5.64 26.74 8.36
C GLU A 391 -6.15 28.17 8.55
N ALA A 392 -5.96 28.74 9.75
CA ALA A 392 -6.33 30.12 10.03
C ALA A 392 -5.60 31.12 9.13
N LEU A 393 -4.29 30.93 8.92
CA LEU A 393 -3.50 31.77 8.04
C LEU A 393 -3.89 31.61 6.55
N ARG A 394 -4.15 30.40 6.07
CA ARG A 394 -4.65 30.14 4.71
C ARG A 394 -6.00 30.80 4.48
N LYS A 395 -6.94 30.61 5.42
CA LYS A 395 -8.25 31.26 5.37
C LYS A 395 -8.13 32.80 5.34
N ARG A 396 -7.20 33.33 6.13
CA ARG A 396 -6.92 34.80 6.12
C ARG A 396 -6.37 35.22 4.78
N ALA A 397 -5.43 34.46 4.20
CA ALA A 397 -4.88 34.77 2.86
C ALA A 397 -5.97 34.76 1.77
N GLU A 398 -6.88 33.81 1.82
CA GLU A 398 -8.03 33.72 0.92
C GLU A 398 -8.97 34.93 1.05
N GLN A 399 -9.34 35.28 2.28
CA GLN A 399 -10.17 36.48 2.54
C GLN A 399 -9.53 37.78 2.02
N LEU A 400 -8.20 37.87 2.05
CA LEU A 400 -7.46 39.04 1.52
C LEU A 400 -7.46 39.13 -0.02
N THR A 401 -7.90 38.10 -0.75
CA THR A 401 -8.04 38.17 -2.22
C THR A 401 -9.25 39.01 -2.64
N ALA A 402 -10.34 38.94 -1.87
CA ALA A 402 -11.56 39.70 -2.08
C ALA A 402 -12.17 40.08 -0.71
N PRO A 403 -11.65 41.15 -0.06
CA PRO A 403 -12.10 41.54 1.28
C PRO A 403 -13.58 41.93 1.29
N ASP A 404 -14.34 41.28 2.17
CA ASP A 404 -15.74 41.63 2.44
C ASP A 404 -15.85 42.97 3.23
N THR A 405 -17.07 43.42 3.45
CA THR A 405 -17.34 44.70 4.16
C THR A 405 -16.73 44.75 5.56
N GLN A 406 -16.78 43.63 6.29
CA GLN A 406 -16.27 43.53 7.67
C GLN A 406 -14.75 43.59 7.68
N LEU A 407 -14.11 42.80 6.79
CA LEU A 407 -12.64 42.77 6.66
C LEU A 407 -12.11 44.14 6.18
N ARG A 408 -12.79 44.82 5.26
CA ARG A 408 -12.42 46.19 4.83
C ARG A 408 -12.43 47.18 6.01
N GLN A 409 -13.46 47.14 6.87
CA GLN A 409 -13.53 47.96 8.07
C GLN A 409 -12.39 47.64 9.05
N GLU A 410 -12.07 46.38 9.25
CA GLU A 410 -10.94 45.92 10.08
C GLU A 410 -9.60 46.46 9.56
N LEU A 411 -9.35 46.32 8.24
CA LEU A 411 -8.12 46.77 7.60
C LEU A 411 -7.95 48.30 7.60
N LEU A 412 -9.04 49.03 7.57
CA LEU A 412 -9.05 50.48 7.68
C LEU A 412 -9.04 50.98 9.15
N GLY A 413 -9.23 50.05 10.11
CA GLY A 413 -9.20 50.37 11.54
C GLY A 413 -7.80 50.76 12.05
N THR A 414 -7.79 51.49 13.20
CA THR A 414 -6.56 52.07 13.79
C THR A 414 -5.43 51.07 13.95
N LYS A 415 -5.72 49.82 14.40
CA LYS A 415 -4.70 48.79 14.62
C LYS A 415 -4.02 48.37 13.33
N SER A 416 -4.78 48.13 12.27
CA SER A 416 -4.22 47.75 10.98
C SER A 416 -3.45 48.87 10.32
N GLN A 417 -3.96 50.11 10.40
CA GLN A 417 -3.25 51.30 9.88
C GLN A 417 -1.98 51.58 10.67
N GLN A 418 -1.92 51.30 11.95
CA GLN A 418 -0.67 51.35 12.73
C GLN A 418 0.34 50.31 12.25
N LEU A 419 -0.08 49.05 11.98
CA LEU A 419 0.79 48.02 11.40
C LEU A 419 1.35 48.44 10.03
N VAL A 420 0.53 49.13 9.22
CA VAL A 420 0.98 49.72 7.96
C VAL A 420 2.05 50.75 8.19
N ALA A 421 1.83 51.67 9.14
CA ALA A 421 2.82 52.73 9.45
C ALA A 421 4.12 52.14 10.03
N GLU A 422 4.04 51.14 10.89
CA GLU A 422 5.21 50.39 11.40
C GLU A 422 5.97 49.68 10.27
N TRP A 423 5.23 49.03 9.35
CA TRP A 423 5.81 48.41 8.17
C TRP A 423 6.44 49.47 7.25
N GLU A 424 5.83 50.63 7.06
CA GLU A 424 6.38 51.75 6.33
C GLU A 424 7.66 52.34 6.95
N ALA A 425 7.72 52.38 8.27
CA ALA A 425 8.85 52.90 9.04
C ALA A 425 9.99 51.88 9.21
N SER A 426 9.70 50.57 8.98
CA SER A 426 10.71 49.56 9.19
C SER A 426 11.89 49.72 8.22
N SER A 427 13.10 49.67 8.77
CA SER A 427 14.38 49.81 8.01
C SER A 427 14.68 48.57 7.12
N GLU A 428 13.81 47.56 7.10
CA GLU A 428 13.90 46.42 6.18
C GLU A 428 13.52 46.77 4.74
N ARG A 429 13.11 48.00 4.48
CA ARG A 429 12.95 48.57 3.15
C ARG A 429 14.30 49.04 2.58
N HIS A 430 15.17 48.15 2.30
CA HIS A 430 16.12 48.45 1.26
C HIS A 430 15.46 48.16 -0.09
N LEU A 431 14.69 49.12 -0.60
CA LEU A 431 14.38 49.18 -2.02
C LEU A 431 15.75 49.28 -2.72
N THR A 432 16.21 48.14 -3.22
CA THR A 432 17.44 48.10 -4.01
C THR A 432 17.23 48.97 -5.24
N VAL A 433 18.04 50.02 -5.43
CA VAL A 433 17.97 50.87 -6.61
C VAL A 433 18.65 50.16 -7.78
N TRP A 434 17.84 49.79 -8.75
CA TRP A 434 18.29 49.07 -9.94
C TRP A 434 18.45 50.05 -11.12
N GLN A 435 19.61 50.01 -11.77
CA GLN A 435 19.91 50.81 -12.97
C GLN A 435 20.12 49.91 -14.17
N SER A 436 19.29 50.07 -15.21
CA SER A 436 19.44 49.34 -16.48
C SER A 436 20.74 49.74 -17.20
N LEU A 437 21.28 48.84 -17.97
CA LEU A 437 22.44 49.07 -18.84
C LEU A 437 22.10 50.09 -19.93
N GLU A 438 23.02 51.07 -20.12
CA GLU A 438 22.90 52.04 -21.20
C GLU A 438 23.57 51.52 -22.50
N ASN A 439 22.98 51.81 -23.64
CA ASN A 439 23.46 51.41 -24.97
C ASN A 439 23.73 49.88 -25.02
N ALA A 440 22.82 49.12 -24.43
CA ALA A 440 22.95 47.68 -24.36
C ALA A 440 22.76 47.02 -25.75
N THR A 441 23.58 46.06 -26.01
CA THR A 441 23.49 45.15 -27.18
C THR A 441 23.45 43.72 -26.71
N ALA A 442 22.81 42.82 -27.46
CA ALA A 442 22.77 41.41 -27.13
C ALA A 442 23.06 40.55 -28.37
N GLU A 443 23.88 39.53 -28.19
CA GLU A 443 24.25 38.55 -29.20
C GLU A 443 23.99 37.13 -28.68
N SER A 444 23.63 36.22 -29.57
CA SER A 444 23.47 34.79 -29.31
C SER A 444 24.60 34.00 -29.96
N THR A 445 25.18 33.05 -29.20
CA THR A 445 26.22 32.17 -29.78
C THR A 445 25.62 30.99 -30.52
N GLY A 446 24.35 30.62 -30.19
CA GLY A 446 23.62 29.49 -30.80
C GLY A 446 22.76 29.87 -32.00
N GLY A 447 22.66 31.12 -32.36
CA GLY A 447 21.96 31.58 -33.58
C GLY A 447 20.52 32.11 -33.32
N SER A 448 20.13 32.35 -32.08
CA SER A 448 18.90 33.11 -31.77
C SER A 448 19.05 34.57 -32.19
N THR A 449 17.95 35.22 -32.57
CA THR A 449 17.95 36.67 -32.87
C THR A 449 17.45 37.40 -31.63
N LEU A 450 18.24 38.34 -31.11
CA LEU A 450 17.92 39.18 -29.94
C LEU A 450 17.65 40.61 -30.38
N THR A 451 16.38 41.04 -30.26
CA THR A 451 15.94 42.40 -30.67
C THR A 451 15.79 43.28 -29.44
N ALA A 452 16.50 44.41 -29.41
CA ALA A 452 16.40 45.36 -28.33
C ALA A 452 15.03 46.08 -28.33
N LEU A 453 14.43 46.22 -27.14
CA LEU A 453 13.15 46.89 -26.94
C LEU A 453 13.34 48.20 -26.18
N PRO A 454 12.38 49.17 -26.27
CA PRO A 454 12.49 50.50 -25.65
C PRO A 454 12.62 50.46 -24.12
N ASP A 455 12.18 49.36 -23.46
CA ASP A 455 12.27 49.18 -22.01
C ASP A 455 13.62 48.63 -21.54
N GLY A 456 14.59 48.46 -22.45
CA GLY A 456 15.91 47.92 -22.15
C GLY A 456 15.98 46.38 -22.11
N SER A 457 14.87 45.69 -22.43
CA SER A 457 14.85 44.25 -22.58
C SER A 457 15.20 43.81 -24.02
N PHE A 458 15.51 42.52 -24.20
CA PHE A 458 15.80 41.92 -25.49
C PHE A 458 14.80 40.79 -25.79
N LEU A 459 14.04 40.92 -26.90
CA LEU A 459 13.12 39.83 -27.32
C LEU A 459 13.87 38.84 -28.22
N ALA A 460 13.92 37.62 -27.76
CA ALA A 460 14.52 36.52 -28.50
C ALA A 460 13.53 35.91 -29.52
N SER A 461 14.00 35.81 -30.79
CA SER A 461 13.22 35.25 -31.91
C SER A 461 14.09 34.39 -32.82
N GLY A 462 13.57 33.95 -33.97
CA GLY A 462 14.32 33.19 -34.95
C GLY A 462 14.66 31.78 -34.48
N ALA A 463 15.86 31.29 -34.80
CA ALA A 463 16.27 29.94 -34.42
C ALA A 463 16.16 29.68 -32.91
N ARG A 464 15.76 28.45 -32.54
CA ARG A 464 15.73 27.94 -31.17
C ARG A 464 16.64 26.71 -31.08
N PRO A 465 17.95 26.90 -30.91
CA PRO A 465 18.89 25.81 -30.74
C PRO A 465 18.65 25.06 -29.41
N GLU A 466 19.18 23.86 -29.31
CA GLU A 466 19.10 23.09 -28.05
C GLU A 466 19.86 23.79 -26.90
N LEU A 467 20.99 24.38 -27.21
CA LEU A 467 21.86 25.10 -26.28
C LEU A 467 22.15 26.52 -26.84
N ASP A 468 22.21 27.54 -25.98
CA ASP A 468 22.59 28.87 -26.38
C ASP A 468 23.29 29.61 -25.22
N THR A 469 24.06 30.63 -25.56
CA THR A 469 24.56 31.63 -24.61
C THR A 469 24.25 33.03 -25.13
N TYR A 470 23.46 33.75 -24.35
CA TYR A 470 23.22 35.19 -24.66
C TYR A 470 24.29 36.01 -24.03
N VAL A 471 24.95 36.87 -24.82
CA VAL A 471 25.97 37.83 -24.38
C VAL A 471 25.35 39.22 -24.44
N ILE A 472 25.03 39.77 -23.28
CA ILE A 472 24.47 41.13 -23.16
C ILE A 472 25.59 42.06 -22.73
N ALA A 473 25.91 43.05 -23.55
CA ALA A 473 26.94 44.03 -23.29
C ALA A 473 26.34 45.46 -23.24
N GLY A 474 26.76 46.28 -22.30
CA GLY A 474 26.27 47.65 -22.18
C GLY A 474 27.19 48.48 -21.30
N ARG A 475 26.74 49.66 -20.91
CA ARG A 475 27.49 50.57 -20.03
C ARG A 475 26.69 50.91 -18.79
N SER A 476 27.40 51.23 -17.70
CA SER A 476 26.80 51.73 -16.47
C SER A 476 27.48 53.02 -16.01
N LYS A 477 26.71 53.88 -15.39
CA LYS A 477 27.21 55.10 -14.72
C LYS A 477 27.64 54.87 -13.28
N LEU A 478 27.38 53.67 -12.73
CA LEU A 478 27.82 53.29 -11.38
C LEU A 478 29.35 53.22 -11.35
N THR A 479 29.94 53.64 -10.26
CA THR A 479 31.38 53.47 -10.02
C THR A 479 31.73 52.13 -9.39
N SER A 480 30.78 51.56 -8.67
CA SER A 480 30.89 50.26 -8.02
C SER A 480 29.55 49.51 -8.10
N VAL A 481 29.59 48.21 -8.21
CA VAL A 481 28.43 47.33 -8.28
C VAL A 481 28.54 46.21 -7.25
N THR A 482 27.43 45.95 -6.54
CA THR A 482 27.32 44.91 -5.50
C THR A 482 26.52 43.72 -5.97
N GLY A 483 25.76 43.87 -7.06
CA GLY A 483 25.03 42.81 -7.66
C GLY A 483 24.27 43.16 -8.92
N ILE A 484 23.69 42.15 -9.53
CA ILE A 484 22.97 42.21 -10.79
C ILE A 484 21.60 41.57 -10.65
N ARG A 485 20.59 42.17 -11.30
CA ARG A 485 19.25 41.62 -11.47
C ARG A 485 19.05 41.18 -12.91
N LEU A 486 18.62 39.93 -13.08
CA LEU A 486 18.07 39.40 -14.31
C LEU A 486 16.56 39.35 -14.20
N GLU A 487 15.85 40.03 -15.04
CA GLU A 487 14.41 39.91 -15.23
C GLU A 487 14.16 39.08 -16.50
N VAL A 488 13.29 38.08 -16.39
CA VAL A 488 12.80 37.29 -17.52
C VAL A 488 11.34 37.64 -17.71
N LEU A 489 11.06 38.44 -18.74
CA LEU A 489 9.77 39.08 -18.92
C LEU A 489 8.82 38.27 -19.79
N ALA A 490 7.53 38.36 -19.49
CA ALA A 490 6.48 37.77 -20.33
C ALA A 490 6.35 38.58 -21.64
N ASP A 491 6.00 37.89 -22.74
CA ASP A 491 5.70 38.48 -24.03
C ASP A 491 4.67 37.64 -24.79
N PRO A 492 3.59 38.22 -25.35
CA PRO A 492 2.55 37.48 -26.07
C PRO A 492 3.06 36.71 -27.29
N SER A 493 4.23 37.04 -27.84
CA SER A 493 4.84 36.34 -28.97
C SER A 493 5.55 35.03 -28.57
N LEU A 494 5.76 34.83 -27.26
CA LEU A 494 6.41 33.62 -26.73
C LEU A 494 5.37 32.52 -26.43
N PRO A 495 5.77 31.24 -26.49
CA PRO A 495 4.89 30.13 -26.11
C PRO A 495 4.32 30.34 -24.68
N ASN A 496 3.00 30.17 -24.51
CA ASN A 496 2.26 30.42 -23.26
C ASN A 496 2.54 31.82 -22.66
N SER A 497 2.81 32.82 -23.51
CA SER A 497 3.26 34.19 -23.12
C SER A 497 4.63 34.23 -22.42
N GLY A 498 5.44 33.19 -22.50
CA GLY A 498 6.80 33.11 -21.95
C GLY A 498 6.86 32.86 -20.45
N PRO A 499 7.96 33.35 -19.80
CA PRO A 499 9.14 34.03 -20.31
C PRO A 499 10.15 33.14 -21.04
N GLY A 500 9.93 31.83 -21.12
CA GLY A 500 10.79 30.93 -21.87
C GLY A 500 10.34 30.74 -23.33
N ARG A 501 11.26 30.23 -24.16
CA ARG A 501 11.00 29.91 -25.59
C ARG A 501 10.56 28.49 -25.83
N GLN A 502 10.58 27.61 -24.81
CA GLN A 502 10.11 26.24 -24.95
C GLN A 502 8.58 26.20 -25.08
N ASN A 503 8.04 25.17 -25.72
CA ASN A 503 6.60 25.04 -26.00
C ASN A 503 5.71 25.12 -24.73
N ASN A 504 6.25 24.70 -23.57
CA ASN A 504 5.59 24.84 -22.27
C ASN A 504 5.76 26.22 -21.62
N GLY A 505 6.48 27.17 -22.24
CA GLY A 505 6.76 28.49 -21.70
C GLY A 505 7.90 28.56 -20.68
N ASN A 506 8.51 27.41 -20.32
CA ASN A 506 9.59 27.34 -19.33
C ASN A 506 10.96 27.73 -19.93
N LEU A 507 11.90 28.06 -19.07
CA LEU A 507 13.30 28.39 -19.37
C LEU A 507 14.24 27.60 -18.47
N HIS A 508 15.50 27.48 -18.89
CA HIS A 508 16.60 26.93 -18.09
C HIS A 508 17.82 27.82 -18.18
N LEU A 509 18.24 28.43 -17.06
CA LEU A 509 19.48 29.17 -16.96
C LEU A 509 20.51 28.31 -16.20
N SER A 510 21.51 27.79 -16.92
CA SER A 510 22.52 26.90 -16.33
C SER A 510 23.57 27.68 -15.55
N GLU A 511 24.06 28.80 -16.12
CA GLU A 511 25.10 29.63 -15.50
C GLU A 511 24.95 31.09 -15.89
N ILE A 512 25.28 31.97 -14.98
CA ILE A 512 25.46 33.40 -15.27
C ILE A 512 26.90 33.83 -14.99
N GLU A 513 27.48 34.54 -15.93
CA GLU A 513 28.80 35.16 -15.77
C GLU A 513 28.74 36.66 -15.99
N VAL A 514 29.43 37.43 -15.16
CA VAL A 514 29.50 38.87 -15.24
C VAL A 514 30.97 39.30 -15.34
N THR A 515 31.29 40.15 -16.32
CA THR A 515 32.61 40.78 -16.45
C THR A 515 32.47 42.29 -16.51
N LEU A 516 33.39 43.04 -15.83
CA LEU A 516 33.42 44.48 -15.74
C LEU A 516 34.75 45.00 -16.35
N GLY A 517 34.72 45.45 -17.58
CA GLY A 517 35.84 46.08 -18.29
C GLY A 517 37.03 45.19 -18.65
N SER A 518 37.29 44.14 -17.93
CA SER A 518 38.33 43.12 -18.17
C SER A 518 37.68 41.76 -18.42
N ASP A 519 38.43 40.80 -18.98
CA ASP A 519 37.92 39.44 -19.18
C ASP A 519 37.81 38.61 -17.86
N LYS A 520 38.11 39.25 -16.71
CA LYS A 520 38.00 38.56 -15.43
C LYS A 520 36.55 38.51 -14.96
N ILE A 521 36.05 37.31 -14.69
CA ILE A 521 34.71 37.04 -14.16
C ILE A 521 34.62 37.57 -12.71
N VAL A 522 33.52 38.28 -12.40
CA VAL A 522 33.22 38.73 -11.05
C VAL A 522 32.62 37.57 -10.27
N PRO A 523 33.18 37.18 -9.11
CA PRO A 523 32.62 36.10 -8.29
C PRO A 523 31.25 36.50 -7.73
N ILE A 524 30.26 35.61 -7.89
CA ILE A 524 28.93 35.73 -7.31
C ILE A 524 28.89 34.88 -6.05
N ALA A 525 28.47 35.45 -4.92
CA ALA A 525 28.42 34.80 -3.63
C ALA A 525 27.01 34.21 -3.30
N ARG A 526 25.97 34.88 -3.85
CA ARG A 526 24.58 34.52 -3.54
C ARG A 526 23.69 34.74 -4.76
N ALA A 527 22.72 33.85 -4.95
CA ALA A 527 21.61 34.03 -5.87
C ALA A 527 20.29 33.90 -5.14
N ALA A 528 19.28 34.68 -5.53
CA ALA A 528 17.90 34.58 -5.03
C ALA A 528 16.94 34.93 -6.17
N ALA A 529 15.86 34.17 -6.31
CA ALA A 529 14.81 34.43 -7.29
C ALA A 529 13.46 34.69 -6.59
N ASP A 530 12.55 35.32 -7.32
CA ASP A 530 11.15 35.49 -6.89
C ASP A 530 10.40 34.15 -6.85
N PHE A 531 10.80 33.18 -7.70
CA PHE A 531 10.26 31.84 -7.77
C PHE A 531 11.31 30.82 -8.25
N ASP A 532 11.32 29.65 -7.62
CA ASP A 532 12.12 28.49 -7.99
C ASP A 532 11.19 27.32 -8.31
N GLN A 533 11.39 26.68 -9.44
CA GLN A 533 10.80 25.38 -9.71
C GLN A 533 11.48 24.34 -8.80
N ALA A 534 10.73 23.40 -8.23
CA ALA A 534 11.29 22.33 -7.41
C ALA A 534 12.39 21.59 -8.16
N GLU A 535 13.53 21.37 -7.50
CA GLU A 535 14.76 20.78 -8.07
C GLU A 535 15.47 21.62 -9.16
N TRP A 536 15.05 22.88 -9.36
CA TRP A 536 15.59 23.81 -10.35
C TRP A 536 15.77 25.21 -9.76
N GLU A 537 16.36 25.26 -8.57
CA GLU A 537 16.53 26.48 -7.80
C GLU A 537 17.59 27.39 -8.45
N ILE A 538 17.45 28.70 -8.23
CA ILE A 538 18.35 29.72 -8.83
C ILE A 538 19.84 29.55 -8.42
N VAL A 539 20.11 28.92 -7.30
CA VAL A 539 21.49 28.62 -6.86
C VAL A 539 22.24 27.74 -7.84
N ARG A 540 21.51 26.98 -8.67
CA ARG A 540 22.09 26.17 -9.76
C ARG A 540 22.63 26.97 -10.93
N ALA A 541 22.26 28.22 -11.02
CA ALA A 541 22.83 29.13 -12.03
C ALA A 541 24.20 29.71 -11.64
N ILE A 542 24.75 29.30 -10.48
CA ILE A 542 26.07 29.71 -9.97
C ILE A 542 26.88 28.55 -9.37
N ASP A 543 26.47 27.28 -9.62
CA ASP A 543 27.09 26.08 -9.03
C ASP A 543 28.27 25.53 -9.87
N GLY A 544 28.52 26.10 -11.03
CA GLY A 544 29.58 25.71 -11.95
C GLY A 544 29.29 24.42 -12.75
N LYS A 545 28.05 23.98 -12.81
CA LYS A 545 27.64 22.75 -13.48
C LYS A 545 26.69 23.04 -14.65
N PRO A 546 27.12 22.85 -15.89
CA PRO A 546 26.29 23.15 -17.07
C PRO A 546 25.04 22.25 -17.21
N GLU A 547 25.03 21.09 -16.53
CA GLU A 547 23.92 20.13 -16.52
C GLU A 547 22.81 20.51 -15.51
N THR A 548 23.04 21.41 -14.58
CA THR A 548 22.02 21.96 -13.68
C THR A 548 21.49 23.28 -14.22
N ALA A 549 20.29 23.71 -13.77
CA ALA A 549 19.75 24.99 -14.21
C ALA A 549 18.63 25.52 -13.28
N TRP A 550 18.39 26.84 -13.33
CA TRP A 550 17.20 27.47 -12.81
C TRP A 550 16.02 27.31 -13.77
N GLY A 551 14.85 26.95 -13.26
CA GLY A 551 13.59 26.84 -13.98
C GLY A 551 12.42 27.51 -13.25
N ILE A 552 11.32 27.77 -13.97
CA ILE A 552 10.16 28.52 -13.46
C ILE A 552 8.82 27.80 -13.60
N TYR A 553 8.79 26.56 -14.09
CA TYR A 553 7.55 25.80 -14.21
C TYR A 553 7.00 25.44 -12.80
N PRO A 554 5.67 25.53 -12.55
CA PRO A 554 4.58 25.82 -13.50
C PRO A 554 4.19 27.31 -13.62
N LYS A 555 4.97 28.27 -13.09
CA LYS A 555 4.67 29.73 -13.08
C LYS A 555 4.95 30.43 -14.42
N VAL A 556 4.73 29.77 -15.53
CA VAL A 556 4.88 30.31 -16.88
C VAL A 556 3.79 31.38 -17.19
N GLY A 557 4.04 32.22 -18.16
CA GLY A 557 3.13 33.33 -18.54
C GLY A 557 3.20 34.55 -17.65
N LEU A 558 4.07 34.54 -16.64
CA LEU A 558 4.33 35.65 -15.72
C LEU A 558 5.80 36.07 -15.81
N PRO A 559 6.12 37.36 -15.55
CA PRO A 559 7.51 37.79 -15.41
C PRO A 559 8.11 37.21 -14.12
N HIS A 560 9.41 36.90 -14.18
CA HIS A 560 10.21 36.47 -13.02
C HIS A 560 11.50 37.25 -12.94
N GLU A 561 12.10 37.29 -11.74
CA GLU A 561 13.39 37.95 -11.53
C GLU A 561 14.32 37.14 -10.65
N ALA A 562 15.61 37.24 -10.95
CA ALA A 562 16.69 36.67 -10.18
C ALA A 562 17.76 37.70 -9.88
N ILE A 563 18.25 37.70 -8.63
CA ILE A 563 19.30 38.59 -8.14
C ILE A 563 20.55 37.79 -7.86
N PHE A 564 21.67 38.33 -8.29
CA PHE A 564 22.98 37.71 -8.07
C PHE A 564 23.87 38.73 -7.34
N GLU A 565 24.21 38.45 -6.10
CA GLU A 565 25.06 39.26 -5.26
C GLU A 565 26.52 38.89 -5.46
N PHE A 566 27.37 39.90 -5.66
CA PHE A 566 28.80 39.68 -5.79
C PHE A 566 29.47 39.40 -4.44
N ALA A 567 30.52 38.59 -4.45
CA ALA A 567 31.29 38.26 -3.25
C ALA A 567 31.90 39.50 -2.58
N GLU A 568 32.28 40.47 -3.39
CA GLU A 568 32.77 41.79 -2.95
C GLU A 568 32.27 42.86 -3.94
N PRO A 569 32.08 44.13 -3.50
CA PRO A 569 31.73 45.22 -4.42
C PRO A 569 32.78 45.34 -5.55
N ALA A 570 32.33 45.21 -6.79
CA ALA A 570 33.19 45.25 -7.96
C ALA A 570 33.25 46.67 -8.59
N GLN A 571 34.45 47.19 -8.87
CA GLN A 571 34.64 48.50 -9.48
C GLN A 571 34.35 48.43 -10.98
N ILE A 572 33.55 49.35 -11.48
CA ILE A 572 33.32 49.52 -12.93
C ILE A 572 34.45 50.38 -13.49
N PRO A 573 35.10 49.97 -14.57
CA PRO A 573 36.12 50.79 -15.26
C PRO A 573 35.55 52.11 -15.78
N THR A 574 36.46 53.08 -16.09
CA THR A 574 36.07 54.39 -16.59
C THR A 574 35.33 54.39 -17.92
N ASP A 575 35.48 53.34 -18.72
CA ASP A 575 34.67 53.11 -19.95
C ASP A 575 33.25 52.61 -19.68
N GLY A 576 32.92 52.28 -18.41
CA GLY A 576 31.61 51.83 -17.98
C GLY A 576 31.16 50.47 -18.51
N LYS A 577 32.06 49.71 -19.15
CA LYS A 577 31.68 48.47 -19.87
C LYS A 577 31.31 47.34 -18.92
N VAL A 578 30.15 46.76 -19.15
CA VAL A 578 29.62 45.57 -18.46
C VAL A 578 29.22 44.54 -19.49
N ILE A 579 29.59 43.28 -19.27
CA ILE A 579 29.19 42.14 -20.11
C ILE A 579 28.60 41.08 -19.19
N VAL A 580 27.41 40.60 -19.55
CA VAL A 580 26.69 39.49 -18.88
C VAL A 580 26.48 38.34 -19.85
N ARG A 581 26.86 37.14 -19.45
CA ARG A 581 26.65 35.93 -20.24
C ARG A 581 25.62 35.05 -19.53
N LEU A 582 24.50 34.83 -20.20
CA LEU A 582 23.44 33.92 -19.74
C LEU A 582 23.62 32.60 -20.47
N LYS A 583 24.17 31.59 -19.79
CA LYS A 583 24.46 30.28 -20.36
C LYS A 583 23.28 29.35 -20.14
N GLN A 584 22.73 28.85 -21.20
CA GLN A 584 21.53 28.00 -21.27
C GLN A 584 21.95 26.66 -21.88
N LEU A 585 22.64 25.84 -21.07
CA LEU A 585 23.39 24.66 -21.50
C LEU A 585 22.76 23.33 -21.09
N HIS A 586 21.60 23.39 -20.43
CA HIS A 586 20.90 22.16 -20.02
C HIS A 586 20.30 21.36 -21.20
N GLY A 587 19.97 22.00 -22.34
CA GLY A 587 19.46 21.38 -23.55
C GLY A 587 17.95 21.53 -23.78
N THR A 588 17.45 20.86 -24.79
CA THR A 588 16.05 20.80 -25.22
C THR A 588 15.42 22.17 -25.58
N GLY A 589 16.23 23.22 -25.78
CA GLY A 589 15.76 24.53 -26.25
C GLY A 589 14.93 25.31 -25.22
N HIS A 590 15.16 25.09 -23.93
CA HIS A 590 14.56 25.88 -22.84
C HIS A 590 15.28 27.22 -22.68
N LEU A 591 15.19 28.07 -23.69
CA LEU A 591 15.90 29.34 -23.76
C LEU A 591 15.04 30.44 -23.18
N ILE A 592 15.71 31.48 -22.62
CA ILE A 592 15.07 32.73 -22.15
C ILE A 592 14.48 33.48 -23.34
N GLY A 593 13.25 33.94 -23.23
CA GLY A 593 12.53 34.65 -24.29
C GLY A 593 12.72 36.13 -24.26
N ARG A 594 12.72 36.77 -23.07
CA ARG A 594 12.83 38.25 -22.98
C ARG A 594 13.62 38.68 -21.73
N PRO A 595 14.97 38.62 -21.76
CA PRO A 595 15.82 39.05 -20.66
C PRO A 595 15.95 40.56 -20.59
N ARG A 596 16.07 41.10 -19.34
CA ARG A 596 16.50 42.47 -19.03
C ARG A 596 17.51 42.44 -17.89
N ILE A 597 18.55 43.25 -17.96
CA ILE A 597 19.65 43.31 -16.98
C ILE A 597 19.68 44.69 -16.32
N SER A 598 19.78 44.68 -15.00
CA SER A 598 19.98 45.89 -14.19
C SER A 598 21.07 45.66 -13.13
N LEU A 599 21.74 46.73 -12.71
CA LEU A 599 22.85 46.75 -11.75
C LEU A 599 22.45 47.55 -10.51
N SER A 600 23.02 47.19 -9.36
CA SER A 600 22.88 47.98 -8.11
C SER A 600 24.22 48.17 -7.43
N SER A 601 24.36 49.34 -6.78
CA SER A 601 25.47 49.68 -5.86
C SER A 601 25.06 49.62 -4.38
N ASP A 602 23.84 49.20 -4.07
CA ASP A 602 23.33 49.12 -2.71
C ASP A 602 24.03 48.05 -1.92
N LYS A 603 24.03 48.17 -0.59
CA LYS A 603 24.66 47.18 0.27
C LYS A 603 23.85 45.89 0.28
N PRO A 604 24.46 44.71 0.14
CA PRO A 604 23.78 43.43 0.37
C PRO A 604 23.19 43.32 1.80
N PRO A 605 22.10 42.55 2.00
CA PRO A 605 21.45 41.71 1.01
C PRO A 605 20.57 42.53 0.04
N LEU A 606 20.75 42.29 -1.26
CA LEU A 606 19.91 42.87 -2.30
C LEU A 606 18.60 42.05 -2.34
N ALA A 607 17.46 42.73 -2.51
CA ALA A 607 16.15 42.08 -2.59
C ALA A 607 15.51 42.24 -3.96
N PRO A 608 14.75 41.23 -4.45
CA PRO A 608 13.84 41.44 -5.56
C PRO A 608 12.88 42.60 -5.25
N ASP A 609 12.61 43.45 -6.24
CA ASP A 609 11.67 44.56 -6.09
C ASP A 609 10.23 44.01 -6.22
N ASN A 610 9.75 43.36 -5.18
CA ASN A 610 8.47 42.70 -5.19
C ASN A 610 7.27 43.59 -4.81
N LEU A 611 7.42 44.89 -4.83
CA LEU A 611 6.29 45.78 -4.61
C LEU A 611 5.47 45.94 -5.91
N PRO A 612 4.18 45.59 -5.89
CA PRO A 612 3.30 45.87 -7.02
C PRO A 612 3.37 47.37 -7.37
N THR A 613 3.34 47.69 -8.67
CA THR A 613 3.43 49.10 -9.16
C THR A 613 2.41 50.01 -8.48
N GLU A 614 1.21 49.49 -8.17
CA GLU A 614 0.16 50.22 -7.45
C GLU A 614 0.60 50.55 -6.01
N VAL A 615 1.20 49.59 -5.29
CA VAL A 615 1.72 49.79 -3.93
C VAL A 615 2.86 50.82 -3.93
N THR A 616 3.78 50.73 -4.88
CA THR A 616 4.87 51.66 -5.05
C THR A 616 4.35 53.08 -5.29
N ALA A 617 3.33 53.27 -6.14
CA ALA A 617 2.69 54.56 -6.39
C ALA A 617 2.01 55.12 -5.13
N ILE A 618 1.33 54.31 -4.34
CA ILE A 618 0.72 54.75 -3.08
C ILE A 618 1.77 55.18 -2.05
N LEU A 619 2.89 54.45 -1.99
CA LEU A 619 3.99 54.76 -1.07
C LEU A 619 4.72 56.08 -1.40
N ALA A 620 4.70 56.49 -2.66
CA ALA A 620 5.21 57.82 -3.08
C ALA A 620 4.33 59.00 -2.63
N MET A 621 3.12 58.73 -2.13
CA MET A 621 2.20 59.76 -1.65
C MET A 621 2.35 59.96 -0.14
N GLU A 622 2.19 61.21 0.31
CA GLU A 622 2.12 61.53 1.75
C GLU A 622 0.95 60.76 2.38
N PRO A 623 1.14 60.09 3.53
CA PRO A 623 0.12 59.26 4.17
C PRO A 623 -1.24 59.93 4.38
N ALA A 624 -1.24 61.23 4.73
CA ALA A 624 -2.44 62.02 4.93
C ALA A 624 -3.23 62.33 3.63
N ALA A 625 -2.56 62.24 2.46
CA ALA A 625 -3.16 62.50 1.15
C ALA A 625 -3.77 61.23 0.49
N ARG A 626 -3.61 60.05 1.08
CA ARG A 626 -4.10 58.79 0.54
C ARG A 626 -5.61 58.64 0.73
N SER A 627 -6.29 58.25 -0.33
CA SER A 627 -7.71 57.91 -0.28
C SER A 627 -7.98 56.67 0.59
N GLU A 628 -9.22 56.43 0.94
CA GLU A 628 -9.64 55.23 1.68
C GLU A 628 -9.27 53.95 0.93
N GLU A 629 -9.48 53.89 -0.38
CA GLU A 629 -9.15 52.72 -1.21
C GLU A 629 -7.64 52.51 -1.29
N GLN A 630 -6.84 53.53 -1.38
CA GLN A 630 -5.36 53.43 -1.35
C GLN A 630 -4.83 52.95 0.00
N ARG A 631 -5.41 53.42 1.11
CA ARG A 631 -5.10 52.89 2.45
C ARG A 631 -5.48 51.45 2.60
N LEU A 632 -6.63 51.02 2.02
CA LEU A 632 -7.08 49.64 2.01
C LEU A 632 -6.12 48.77 1.19
N THR A 633 -5.78 49.16 -0.04
CA THR A 633 -4.84 48.43 -0.90
C THR A 633 -3.50 48.19 -0.17
N LEU A 634 -2.97 49.22 0.50
CA LEU A 634 -1.74 49.08 1.26
C LEU A 634 -1.92 48.14 2.47
N ALA A 635 -3.03 48.24 3.20
CA ALA A 635 -3.30 47.39 4.33
C ALA A 635 -3.48 45.90 3.91
N VAL A 636 -4.14 45.64 2.79
CA VAL A 636 -4.24 44.29 2.20
C VAL A 636 -2.87 43.74 1.85
N TYR A 637 -2.03 44.56 1.23
CA TYR A 637 -0.67 44.14 0.87
C TYR A 637 0.15 43.81 2.12
N VAL A 638 0.21 44.68 3.12
CA VAL A 638 0.97 44.46 4.35
C VAL A 638 0.49 43.26 5.13
N GLU A 639 -0.82 43.11 5.21
CA GLU A 639 -1.39 41.92 5.90
C GLU A 639 -1.09 40.63 5.13
N ARG A 640 -1.15 40.62 3.79
CA ARG A 640 -0.78 39.49 2.95
C ARG A 640 0.69 39.09 3.15
N GLU A 641 1.60 40.05 3.18
CA GLU A 641 3.01 39.84 3.47
C GLU A 641 3.21 39.22 4.86
N ARG A 642 2.49 39.74 5.87
CA ARG A 642 2.53 39.23 7.24
C ARG A 642 2.06 37.78 7.30
N VAL A 643 0.93 37.46 6.65
CA VAL A 643 0.36 36.09 6.57
C VAL A 643 1.32 35.15 5.84
N THR A 644 1.89 35.58 4.71
CA THR A 644 2.86 34.80 3.94
C THR A 644 4.10 34.47 4.76
N ARG A 645 4.65 35.47 5.46
CA ARG A 645 5.81 35.30 6.35
C ARG A 645 5.48 34.31 7.49
N ALA A 646 4.31 34.45 8.10
CA ALA A 646 3.87 33.54 9.16
C ALA A 646 3.70 32.08 8.65
N LEU A 647 3.15 31.91 7.44
CA LEU A 647 3.03 30.57 6.81
C LEU A 647 4.41 29.94 6.53
N ARG A 648 5.37 30.75 6.04
CA ARG A 648 6.75 30.28 5.81
C ARG A 648 7.52 29.95 7.08
N ALA A 649 7.17 30.58 8.20
CA ALA A 649 7.79 30.32 9.51
C ALA A 649 7.27 29.04 10.18
N LEU A 650 6.14 28.49 9.72
CA LEU A 650 5.63 27.22 10.23
C LEU A 650 6.51 26.05 9.76
N PRO A 651 6.59 24.97 10.55
CA PRO A 651 7.24 23.74 10.10
C PRO A 651 6.70 23.27 8.75
N THR A 652 7.57 22.73 7.90
CA THR A 652 7.15 22.12 6.64
C THR A 652 6.20 20.96 6.91
N PRO A 653 5.02 20.90 6.24
CA PRO A 653 4.12 19.77 6.39
C PRO A 653 4.80 18.46 6.02
N LYS A 654 4.47 17.38 6.73
CA LYS A 654 4.89 16.05 6.33
C LYS A 654 4.05 15.56 5.16
N LEU A 655 4.59 14.61 4.41
CA LEU A 655 3.90 13.95 3.31
C LEU A 655 3.63 12.50 3.65
N VAL A 656 2.51 11.96 3.16
CA VAL A 656 2.21 10.53 3.15
C VAL A 656 1.60 10.17 1.81
N TYR A 657 2.02 9.05 1.23
CA TYR A 657 1.37 8.47 0.05
C TYR A 657 0.07 7.80 0.49
N ALA A 658 -1.06 8.35 0.09
CA ALA A 658 -2.38 8.00 0.62
C ALA A 658 -3.48 8.12 -0.44
N ALA A 659 -4.65 7.53 -0.17
CA ALA A 659 -5.85 7.83 -0.95
C ALA A 659 -6.41 9.19 -0.48
N THR A 660 -6.49 10.14 -1.40
CA THR A 660 -6.81 11.53 -1.09
C THR A 660 -7.49 12.26 -2.24
N ALA A 661 -8.26 13.29 -1.91
CA ALA A 661 -8.77 14.29 -2.85
C ALA A 661 -8.00 15.62 -2.74
N ASP A 662 -7.04 15.73 -1.82
CA ASP A 662 -6.25 16.93 -1.52
C ASP A 662 -4.76 16.63 -1.75
N PHE A 663 -4.26 17.02 -2.92
CA PHE A 663 -2.86 16.86 -3.32
C PHE A 663 -2.49 17.85 -4.42
N GLU A 664 -1.20 18.11 -4.60
CA GLU A 664 -0.71 18.93 -5.70
C GLU A 664 -0.81 18.18 -7.04
N PRO A 665 -1.31 18.84 -8.11
CA PRO A 665 -1.41 18.20 -9.42
C PRO A 665 -0.07 17.71 -9.96
N GLU A 666 -0.06 16.48 -10.52
CA GLU A 666 1.11 15.87 -11.12
C GLU A 666 0.76 15.30 -12.52
N GLY A 667 1.27 15.89 -13.59
CA GLY A 667 0.92 15.53 -14.96
C GLY A 667 -0.58 15.71 -15.23
N SER A 668 -1.24 14.65 -15.70
CA SER A 668 -2.71 14.63 -15.88
C SER A 668 -3.46 14.26 -14.60
N LEU A 669 -2.77 13.84 -13.54
CA LEU A 669 -3.36 13.53 -12.24
C LEU A 669 -3.66 14.85 -11.52
N LYS A 670 -4.94 15.08 -11.23
CA LYS A 670 -5.44 16.28 -10.56
C LYS A 670 -6.43 15.92 -9.48
N PRO A 671 -6.50 16.70 -8.40
CA PRO A 671 -7.55 16.55 -7.41
C PRO A 671 -8.94 16.50 -8.08
N PRO A 672 -9.76 15.49 -7.80
CA PRO A 672 -11.10 15.42 -8.36
C PRO A 672 -11.97 16.55 -7.79
N PRO A 673 -12.80 17.21 -8.61
CA PRO A 673 -13.69 18.28 -8.14
C PRO A 673 -14.81 17.77 -7.22
N GLY A 674 -14.96 16.47 -7.12
CA GLY A 674 -15.93 15.74 -6.30
C GLY A 674 -16.00 14.28 -6.68
N PRO A 675 -16.85 13.50 -6.00
CA PRO A 675 -17.03 12.08 -6.32
C PRO A 675 -17.60 11.89 -7.73
N ARG A 676 -16.94 11.05 -8.53
CA ARG A 676 -17.38 10.71 -9.88
C ARG A 676 -18.63 9.84 -9.84
N PRO A 677 -19.54 9.94 -10.85
CA PRO A 677 -20.66 9.00 -10.97
C PRO A 677 -20.12 7.58 -11.25
N ILE A 678 -20.60 6.61 -10.51
CA ILE A 678 -20.31 5.19 -10.71
C ILE A 678 -21.58 4.49 -11.18
N HIS A 679 -21.48 3.72 -12.24
CA HIS A 679 -22.59 2.94 -12.80
C HIS A 679 -22.36 1.44 -12.63
N LEU A 680 -23.41 0.68 -12.49
CA LEU A 680 -23.35 -0.75 -12.70
C LEU A 680 -22.95 -1.00 -14.16
N LEU A 681 -22.02 -1.92 -14.36
CA LEU A 681 -21.51 -2.23 -15.68
C LEU A 681 -22.00 -3.62 -16.11
N ALA A 682 -22.77 -3.68 -17.20
CA ALA A 682 -23.23 -4.96 -17.73
C ALA A 682 -22.00 -5.86 -18.04
N ARG A 683 -21.90 -7.00 -17.38
CA ARG A 683 -20.77 -7.93 -17.49
C ARG A 683 -19.40 -7.31 -17.16
N GLY A 684 -19.38 -6.22 -16.39
CA GLY A 684 -18.15 -5.52 -16.03
C GLY A 684 -17.55 -4.67 -17.17
N ASP A 685 -18.27 -4.48 -18.29
CA ASP A 685 -17.79 -3.68 -19.42
C ASP A 685 -18.12 -2.20 -19.21
N ILE A 686 -17.08 -1.39 -19.11
CA ILE A 686 -17.16 0.05 -18.89
C ILE A 686 -17.93 0.79 -20.01
N ARG A 687 -18.01 0.21 -21.21
CA ARG A 687 -18.76 0.74 -22.34
C ARG A 687 -20.27 0.44 -22.28
N SER A 688 -20.67 -0.34 -21.29
CA SER A 688 -22.06 -0.77 -21.09
C SER A 688 -22.57 -0.37 -19.69
N PRO A 689 -22.55 0.94 -19.33
CA PRO A 689 -23.06 1.41 -18.06
C PRO A 689 -24.60 1.28 -18.01
N THR A 690 -25.12 0.92 -16.83
CA THR A 690 -26.55 0.83 -16.57
C THR A 690 -26.96 1.82 -15.46
N GLU A 691 -27.48 1.36 -14.34
CA GLU A 691 -27.96 2.19 -13.24
C GLU A 691 -26.81 2.92 -12.52
N LEU A 692 -27.12 4.11 -11.98
CA LEU A 692 -26.22 4.84 -11.11
C LEU A 692 -26.12 4.15 -9.74
N ALA A 693 -24.91 3.82 -9.32
CA ALA A 693 -24.67 3.19 -8.03
C ALA A 693 -24.76 4.22 -6.89
N VAL A 694 -25.54 3.88 -5.86
CA VAL A 694 -25.56 4.63 -4.60
C VAL A 694 -24.45 4.07 -3.68
N PRO A 695 -23.62 4.94 -3.04
CA PRO A 695 -22.61 4.47 -2.10
C PRO A 695 -23.19 3.58 -1.00
N GLY A 696 -22.49 2.50 -0.69
CA GLY A 696 -23.00 1.54 0.27
C GLY A 696 -22.02 0.41 0.60
N ALA A 697 -22.52 -0.60 1.29
CA ALA A 697 -21.83 -1.80 1.68
C ALA A 697 -22.65 -3.04 1.31
N LEU A 698 -22.33 -4.20 1.91
CA LEU A 698 -22.93 -5.49 1.56
C LEU A 698 -24.32 -5.66 2.17
N ALA A 699 -25.30 -5.97 1.34
CA ALA A 699 -26.67 -6.28 1.76
C ALA A 699 -26.81 -7.62 2.52
N CYS A 700 -25.82 -8.51 2.39
CA CYS A 700 -25.84 -9.80 3.09
C CYS A 700 -25.61 -9.69 4.61
N VAL A 701 -25.26 -8.50 5.14
CA VAL A 701 -25.23 -8.22 6.56
C VAL A 701 -26.55 -7.57 6.97
N ASP A 702 -27.60 -8.37 7.10
CA ASP A 702 -29.00 -7.94 7.29
C ASP A 702 -29.22 -6.96 8.45
N ALA A 703 -28.35 -6.99 9.46
CA ALA A 703 -28.45 -6.12 10.64
C ALA A 703 -28.09 -4.66 10.36
N LEU A 704 -27.52 -4.36 9.17
CA LEU A 704 -26.98 -3.04 8.83
C LEU A 704 -27.54 -2.52 7.51
N PRO A 705 -27.65 -1.17 7.33
CA PRO A 705 -28.09 -0.61 6.07
C PRO A 705 -27.07 -0.88 4.97
N ALA A 706 -27.52 -1.40 3.83
CA ALA A 706 -26.65 -1.69 2.69
C ALA A 706 -26.39 -0.46 1.82
N ARG A 707 -27.18 0.61 1.94
CA ARG A 707 -26.98 1.88 1.21
C ARG A 707 -26.87 3.01 2.20
N PHE A 708 -25.97 3.95 1.93
CA PHE A 708 -25.70 5.07 2.84
C PHE A 708 -26.60 6.25 2.47
N GLU A 709 -27.30 6.78 3.46
CA GLU A 709 -28.05 8.02 3.36
C GLU A 709 -27.07 9.19 3.54
N LEU A 710 -26.72 9.84 2.42
CA LEU A 710 -25.78 10.97 2.41
C LEU A 710 -26.51 12.23 1.99
N GLU A 711 -26.28 13.34 2.69
CA GLU A 711 -26.76 14.65 2.29
C GLU A 711 -26.17 15.07 0.93
N ALA A 712 -26.97 15.73 0.11
CA ALA A 712 -26.51 16.21 -1.20
C ALA A 712 -25.38 17.24 -1.03
N GLY A 713 -24.27 17.03 -1.76
CA GLY A 713 -23.11 17.92 -1.72
C GLY A 713 -22.07 17.59 -0.65
N LEU A 714 -22.23 16.51 0.13
CA LEU A 714 -21.18 16.06 1.05
C LEU A 714 -19.91 15.67 0.31
N GLN A 715 -18.78 15.96 0.97
CA GLN A 715 -17.45 15.62 0.49
C GLN A 715 -17.26 14.11 0.35
N GLU A 716 -16.32 13.72 -0.49
CA GLU A 716 -15.93 12.32 -0.72
C GLU A 716 -15.66 11.56 0.60
N SER A 717 -14.94 12.19 1.51
CA SER A 717 -14.54 11.60 2.79
C SER A 717 -15.71 11.13 3.68
N ALA A 718 -16.89 11.76 3.55
CA ALA A 718 -18.10 11.33 4.24
C ALA A 718 -18.58 9.94 3.80
N ARG A 719 -18.39 9.56 2.53
CA ARG A 719 -18.72 8.22 2.02
C ARG A 719 -17.85 7.16 2.68
N ARG A 720 -16.54 7.41 2.80
CA ARG A 720 -15.59 6.51 3.47
C ARG A 720 -15.87 6.43 4.98
N ALA A 721 -16.27 7.54 5.59
CA ALA A 721 -16.66 7.56 7.00
C ALA A 721 -17.86 6.66 7.28
N GLU A 722 -18.90 6.64 6.42
CA GLU A 722 -20.05 5.74 6.58
C GLU A 722 -19.64 4.27 6.40
N LEU A 723 -18.77 3.94 5.43
CA LEU A 723 -18.23 2.59 5.31
C LEU A 723 -17.44 2.19 6.58
N ALA A 724 -16.61 3.08 7.12
CA ALA A 724 -15.86 2.82 8.34
C ALA A 724 -16.77 2.58 9.56
N LYS A 725 -17.88 3.30 9.65
CA LYS A 725 -18.91 3.07 10.67
C LYS A 725 -19.60 1.72 10.48
N TRP A 726 -19.95 1.36 9.24
CA TRP A 726 -20.54 0.06 8.90
C TRP A 726 -19.62 -1.09 9.27
N LEU A 727 -18.33 -0.99 8.93
CA LEU A 727 -17.31 -1.99 9.27
C LEU A 727 -17.17 -2.17 10.78
N THR A 728 -17.27 -1.09 11.55
CA THR A 728 -17.02 -1.09 13.01
C THR A 728 -18.27 -1.16 13.85
N ASP A 729 -19.44 -1.37 13.24
CA ASP A 729 -20.68 -1.57 14.00
C ASP A 729 -20.63 -2.88 14.80
N ALA A 730 -21.08 -2.85 16.03
CA ALA A 730 -21.09 -4.02 16.90
C ALA A 730 -21.94 -5.19 16.37
N ARG A 731 -22.91 -4.89 15.50
CA ARG A 731 -23.80 -5.85 14.85
C ARG A 731 -23.14 -6.51 13.61
N ASN A 732 -22.03 -5.99 13.11
CA ASN A 732 -21.31 -6.60 11.98
C ASN A 732 -20.60 -7.87 12.45
N PRO A 733 -21.04 -9.07 12.09
CA PRO A 733 -20.43 -10.29 12.61
C PRO A 733 -19.07 -10.61 11.99
N LEU A 734 -18.81 -10.07 10.79
CA LEU A 734 -17.64 -10.40 9.99
C LEU A 734 -16.38 -9.77 10.57
N THR A 735 -16.43 -8.48 10.89
CA THR A 735 -15.25 -7.71 11.34
C THR A 735 -14.60 -8.31 12.58
N TRP A 736 -15.41 -8.70 13.55
CA TRP A 736 -14.92 -9.22 14.82
C TRP A 736 -14.37 -10.64 14.69
N ARG A 737 -15.01 -11.49 13.89
CA ARG A 737 -14.50 -12.83 13.57
C ARG A 737 -13.23 -12.77 12.73
N SER A 738 -13.16 -11.84 11.76
CA SER A 738 -12.01 -11.67 10.86
C SER A 738 -10.73 -11.37 11.63
N ILE A 739 -10.74 -10.32 12.45
CA ILE A 739 -9.53 -9.92 13.19
C ILE A 739 -9.07 -10.97 14.19
N VAL A 740 -10.02 -11.59 14.91
CA VAL A 740 -9.69 -12.64 15.89
C VAL A 740 -9.07 -13.86 15.19
N ASN A 741 -9.64 -14.29 14.07
CA ASN A 741 -9.10 -15.41 13.31
C ASN A 741 -7.71 -15.10 12.73
N ARG A 742 -7.46 -13.85 12.30
CA ARG A 742 -6.15 -13.40 11.79
C ARG A 742 -5.10 -13.41 12.90
N ILE A 743 -5.41 -12.89 14.08
CA ILE A 743 -4.50 -12.92 15.23
C ILE A 743 -4.24 -14.35 15.67
N TRP A 744 -5.25 -15.19 15.73
CA TRP A 744 -5.13 -16.63 16.02
C TRP A 744 -4.21 -17.33 15.02
N HIS A 745 -4.37 -17.05 13.72
CA HIS A 745 -3.52 -17.60 12.67
C HIS A 745 -2.02 -17.31 12.90
N HIS A 746 -1.68 -16.09 13.31
CA HIS A 746 -0.27 -15.75 13.55
C HIS A 746 0.30 -16.48 14.76
N HIS A 747 -0.48 -16.71 15.82
CA HIS A 747 -0.03 -17.46 17.00
C HIS A 747 0.10 -18.98 16.76
N PHE A 748 -0.82 -19.54 15.99
CA PHE A 748 -0.88 -21.00 15.78
C PHE A 748 -0.45 -21.45 14.37
N SER A 749 0.00 -20.52 13.51
CA SER A 749 0.32 -20.75 12.08
C SER A 749 -0.85 -21.31 11.26
N ARG A 750 -2.04 -21.36 11.86
CA ARG A 750 -3.29 -21.79 11.25
C ARG A 750 -4.46 -21.08 11.91
N GLY A 751 -5.37 -20.54 11.10
CA GLY A 751 -6.59 -19.93 11.61
C GLY A 751 -7.58 -20.97 12.17
N ILE A 752 -8.46 -20.55 13.05
CA ILE A 752 -9.67 -21.33 13.38
C ILE A 752 -10.45 -21.59 12.07
N VAL A 753 -10.46 -20.60 11.17
CA VAL A 753 -10.83 -20.73 9.77
C VAL A 753 -9.55 -20.66 8.94
N ASP A 754 -9.21 -21.73 8.23
CA ASP A 754 -7.96 -21.85 7.48
C ASP A 754 -7.80 -20.77 6.38
N THR A 755 -8.90 -20.44 5.71
CA THR A 755 -8.96 -19.40 4.67
C THR A 755 -9.15 -18.04 5.32
N VAL A 756 -8.05 -17.43 5.76
CA VAL A 756 -8.03 -16.21 6.60
C VAL A 756 -8.79 -15.03 5.98
N ASN A 757 -8.74 -14.88 4.65
CA ASN A 757 -9.43 -13.80 3.92
C ASN A 757 -10.68 -14.27 3.15
N ASP A 758 -11.14 -15.50 3.40
CA ASP A 758 -12.34 -16.02 2.75
C ASP A 758 -13.24 -16.77 3.77
N PHE A 759 -14.20 -16.03 4.29
CA PHE A 759 -15.28 -16.54 5.14
C PHE A 759 -16.55 -16.83 4.34
N GLY A 760 -16.47 -16.70 3.01
CA GLY A 760 -17.52 -17.06 2.08
C GLY A 760 -17.69 -18.59 1.95
N ARG A 761 -18.57 -18.99 1.05
CA ARG A 761 -18.94 -20.40 0.85
C ARG A 761 -17.84 -21.24 0.22
N LEU A 762 -16.84 -20.62 -0.41
CA LEU A 762 -15.63 -21.31 -0.89
C LEU A 762 -14.57 -21.45 0.20
N GLY A 763 -14.66 -20.64 1.24
CA GLY A 763 -13.77 -20.72 2.39
C GLY A 763 -14.02 -21.95 3.28
N SER A 764 -13.06 -22.20 4.15
CA SER A 764 -13.13 -23.28 5.12
C SER A 764 -14.16 -23.00 6.20
N LYS A 765 -14.77 -24.05 6.74
CA LYS A 765 -15.55 -23.92 7.97
C LYS A 765 -14.62 -23.84 9.18
N PRO A 766 -15.01 -23.11 10.24
CA PRO A 766 -14.22 -23.04 11.47
C PRO A 766 -14.07 -24.42 12.13
N SER A 767 -12.86 -24.74 12.59
CA SER A 767 -12.59 -25.96 13.36
C SER A 767 -13.26 -25.91 14.75
N HIS A 768 -13.29 -24.73 15.35
CA HIS A 768 -13.87 -24.44 16.67
C HIS A 768 -14.83 -23.24 16.56
N PRO A 769 -16.06 -23.42 16.01
CA PRO A 769 -16.96 -22.31 15.75
C PRO A 769 -17.35 -21.53 16.99
N GLU A 770 -17.64 -22.21 18.11
CA GLU A 770 -18.00 -21.57 19.37
C GLU A 770 -16.81 -20.79 19.99
N LEU A 771 -15.59 -21.32 19.88
CA LEU A 771 -14.39 -20.58 20.33
C LEU A 771 -14.19 -19.32 19.52
N LEU A 772 -14.37 -19.37 18.19
CA LEU A 772 -14.26 -18.20 17.31
C LEU A 772 -15.28 -17.13 17.72
N ASP A 773 -16.54 -17.54 17.91
CA ASP A 773 -17.61 -16.62 18.29
C ASP A 773 -17.41 -16.07 19.71
N TRP A 774 -16.94 -16.89 20.65
CA TRP A 774 -16.63 -16.44 21.99
C TRP A 774 -15.51 -15.40 22.00
N LEU A 775 -14.40 -15.67 21.32
CA LEU A 775 -13.27 -14.72 21.22
C LEU A 775 -13.68 -13.44 20.52
N ALA A 776 -14.46 -13.51 19.44
CA ALA A 776 -14.92 -12.36 18.69
C ALA A 776 -15.90 -11.48 19.49
N ALA A 777 -16.84 -12.10 20.22
CA ALA A 777 -17.77 -11.38 21.08
C ALA A 777 -17.06 -10.75 22.29
N ASP A 778 -16.20 -11.51 22.96
CA ASP A 778 -15.41 -11.02 24.08
C ASP A 778 -14.49 -9.85 23.67
N PHE A 779 -13.80 -9.96 22.54
CA PHE A 779 -12.96 -8.89 21.99
C PHE A 779 -13.77 -7.64 21.67
N ARG A 780 -14.91 -7.78 20.97
CA ARG A 780 -15.82 -6.68 20.64
C ARG A 780 -16.27 -5.92 21.88
N ASP A 781 -16.66 -6.66 22.94
CA ASP A 781 -17.35 -6.12 24.11
C ASP A 781 -16.40 -5.69 25.24
N SER A 782 -15.12 -6.14 25.23
CA SER A 782 -14.12 -5.85 26.26
C SER A 782 -13.18 -4.68 25.95
N GLY A 783 -13.54 -3.79 25.00
CA GLY A 783 -12.74 -2.60 24.67
C GLY A 783 -11.83 -2.75 23.46
N GLN A 784 -11.83 -3.92 22.78
CA GLN A 784 -11.19 -4.15 21.47
C GLN A 784 -9.66 -3.96 21.50
N SER A 785 -9.03 -4.24 22.65
CA SER A 785 -7.60 -4.23 22.86
C SER A 785 -6.96 -5.45 22.20
N ILE A 786 -6.10 -5.21 21.21
CA ILE A 786 -5.35 -6.28 20.54
C ILE A 786 -4.36 -6.92 21.51
N LYS A 787 -3.69 -6.13 22.35
CA LYS A 787 -2.77 -6.67 23.39
C LYS A 787 -3.49 -7.55 24.40
N ALA A 788 -4.71 -7.20 24.79
CA ALA A 788 -5.51 -8.04 25.69
C ALA A 788 -5.90 -9.37 25.03
N LEU A 789 -6.22 -9.37 23.74
CA LEU A 789 -6.49 -10.59 22.97
C LEU A 789 -5.24 -11.47 22.87
N HIS A 790 -4.07 -10.89 22.56
CA HIS A 790 -2.79 -11.61 22.57
C HIS A 790 -2.53 -12.23 23.93
N ARG A 791 -2.63 -11.43 25.00
CA ARG A 791 -2.43 -11.92 26.36
C ARG A 791 -3.35 -13.10 26.68
N LYS A 792 -4.61 -13.02 26.29
CA LYS A 792 -5.59 -14.10 26.49
C LYS A 792 -5.18 -15.38 25.75
N ILE A 793 -4.73 -15.26 24.50
CA ILE A 793 -4.32 -16.41 23.68
C ILE A 793 -3.04 -17.03 24.23
N VAL A 794 -1.98 -16.24 24.43
CA VAL A 794 -0.67 -16.79 24.81
C VAL A 794 -0.58 -17.27 26.25
N THR A 795 -1.53 -16.89 27.14
CA THR A 795 -1.60 -17.42 28.51
C THR A 795 -2.39 -18.71 28.62
N SER A 796 -3.10 -19.14 27.56
CA SER A 796 -3.81 -20.43 27.53
C SER A 796 -2.84 -21.63 27.63
N GLU A 797 -3.31 -22.71 28.19
CA GLU A 797 -2.55 -23.99 28.18
C GLU A 797 -2.36 -24.52 26.75
N THR A 798 -3.35 -24.28 25.88
CA THR A 798 -3.30 -24.62 24.46
C THR A 798 -2.09 -24.01 23.75
N TYR A 799 -1.79 -22.73 23.99
CA TYR A 799 -0.59 -22.09 23.42
C TYR A 799 0.71 -22.60 24.07
N ARG A 800 0.64 -22.96 25.34
CA ARG A 800 1.83 -23.40 26.12
C ARG A 800 2.17 -24.88 25.92
N GLN A 801 1.40 -25.63 25.14
CA GLN A 801 1.69 -27.02 24.80
C GLN A 801 3.04 -27.19 24.12
N ALA A 802 3.66 -28.36 24.30
CA ALA A 802 4.81 -28.78 23.50
C ALA A 802 4.38 -29.00 22.04
N SER A 803 5.26 -28.64 21.12
CA SER A 803 5.08 -28.87 19.66
C SER A 803 5.47 -30.29 19.27
N HIS A 804 6.41 -30.88 20.04
CA HIS A 804 6.98 -32.20 19.80
C HIS A 804 6.67 -33.11 20.97
N VAL A 805 6.00 -34.21 20.68
CA VAL A 805 5.75 -35.26 21.65
C VAL A 805 6.86 -36.29 21.48
N GLY A 806 8.08 -35.95 21.98
CA GLY A 806 9.28 -36.72 21.75
C GLY A 806 9.32 -38.03 22.51
N GLU A 807 10.37 -38.83 22.24
CA GLU A 807 10.69 -40.14 22.83
C GLU A 807 10.83 -40.14 24.37
N CYS A 808 10.92 -38.98 25.02
CA CYS A 808 10.88 -38.80 26.47
C CYS A 808 9.57 -39.14 27.14
N TRP A 809 8.54 -39.52 26.37
CA TRP A 809 7.26 -40.08 26.81
C TRP A 809 7.31 -41.60 26.86
N CYS A 810 8.41 -42.14 27.23
CA CYS A 810 8.78 -43.54 27.21
C CYS A 810 8.07 -44.46 28.23
N ASP A 811 6.91 -44.13 28.76
CA ASP A 811 6.02 -45.17 29.22
C ASP A 811 5.18 -45.62 27.99
N GLY A 812 5.21 -46.89 27.66
CA GLY A 812 4.65 -47.43 26.39
C GLY A 812 3.15 -47.12 26.12
N GLN A 813 2.43 -46.50 27.04
CA GLN A 813 1.08 -46.00 26.85
C GLN A 813 1.03 -44.62 26.18
N ARG A 814 2.06 -43.78 26.33
CA ARG A 814 2.05 -42.44 25.78
C ARG A 814 2.45 -42.38 24.30
N GLY A 815 3.37 -43.25 23.86
CA GLY A 815 3.67 -43.41 22.43
C GLY A 815 2.44 -43.87 21.62
N ALA A 816 1.69 -44.84 22.15
CA ALA A 816 0.43 -45.28 21.50
C ALA A 816 -0.65 -44.17 21.41
N ARG A 817 -0.66 -43.22 22.38
CA ARG A 817 -1.61 -42.07 22.37
C ARG A 817 -1.17 -41.00 21.35
N SER A 818 0.11 -40.71 21.22
CA SER A 818 0.64 -39.81 20.18
C SER A 818 0.37 -40.37 18.80
N ASP A 819 0.59 -41.67 18.55
CA ASP A 819 0.28 -42.32 17.29
C ASP A 819 -1.23 -42.33 17.00
N HIS A 820 -2.07 -42.43 18.03
CA HIS A 820 -3.51 -42.29 17.87
C HIS A 820 -3.88 -40.86 17.45
N ALA A 821 -3.38 -39.85 18.12
CA ALA A 821 -3.64 -38.45 17.79
C ALA A 821 -3.19 -38.10 16.36
N HIS A 822 -2.02 -38.58 15.94
CA HIS A 822 -1.55 -38.40 14.56
C HIS A 822 -2.44 -39.08 13.51
N ARG A 823 -3.08 -40.20 13.85
CA ARG A 823 -4.04 -40.89 12.93
C ARG A 823 -5.37 -40.15 12.86
N VAL A 824 -5.87 -39.63 13.98
CA VAL A 824 -7.17 -38.95 14.06
C VAL A 824 -7.13 -37.54 13.52
N ASP A 825 -6.09 -36.79 13.88
CA ASP A 825 -5.92 -35.38 13.50
C ASP A 825 -4.47 -35.14 13.06
N THR A 826 -4.13 -35.65 11.87
CA THR A 826 -2.80 -35.55 11.25
C THR A 826 -2.35 -34.12 11.14
N ASP A 827 -3.25 -33.22 10.74
CA ASP A 827 -3.00 -31.81 10.49
C ASP A 827 -3.06 -30.95 11.76
N ASN A 828 -3.28 -31.55 12.93
CA ASN A 828 -3.39 -30.85 14.21
C ASN A 828 -4.44 -29.73 14.20
N ARG A 829 -5.56 -29.93 13.52
CA ARG A 829 -6.66 -28.95 13.44
C ARG A 829 -7.38 -28.75 14.77
N LEU A 830 -7.35 -29.76 15.63
CA LEU A 830 -7.99 -29.75 16.95
C LEU A 830 -7.05 -29.26 18.06
N LEU A 831 -5.81 -28.90 17.72
CA LEU A 831 -4.83 -28.32 18.62
C LEU A 831 -4.45 -29.23 19.81
N TRP A 832 -4.29 -30.52 19.55
CA TRP A 832 -3.82 -31.47 20.58
C TRP A 832 -2.35 -31.29 20.95
N ARG A 833 -1.57 -30.50 20.13
CA ARG A 833 -0.21 -30.03 20.40
C ARG A 833 0.00 -28.63 19.84
N MET A 834 1.10 -27.95 20.18
CA MET A 834 1.49 -26.72 19.47
C MET A 834 2.03 -27.07 18.07
N HIS A 835 1.89 -26.13 17.12
CA HIS A 835 2.52 -26.26 15.81
C HIS A 835 3.99 -25.87 15.90
N ARG A 836 4.85 -26.63 15.21
CA ARG A 836 6.23 -26.22 14.95
C ARG A 836 6.23 -25.29 13.75
N THR A 837 6.81 -24.10 13.89
CA THR A 837 6.74 -23.05 12.88
C THR A 837 8.13 -22.62 12.47
N ARG A 838 8.38 -22.49 11.15
CA ARG A 838 9.60 -21.84 10.66
C ARG A 838 9.51 -20.35 10.93
N LEU A 839 10.64 -19.72 11.34
CA LEU A 839 10.75 -18.27 11.41
C LEU A 839 10.54 -17.65 10.03
N ASP A 840 9.85 -16.51 9.96
CA ASP A 840 9.76 -15.73 8.75
C ASP A 840 11.11 -15.04 8.42
N ALA A 841 11.24 -14.59 7.18
CA ALA A 841 12.49 -14.03 6.65
C ALA A 841 13.04 -12.88 7.51
N GLU A 842 12.15 -11.99 7.97
CA GLU A 842 12.51 -10.85 8.81
C GLU A 842 13.03 -11.29 10.18
N CYS A 843 12.39 -12.28 10.79
CA CYS A 843 12.86 -12.83 12.07
C CYS A 843 14.19 -13.56 11.93
N VAL A 844 14.41 -14.30 10.84
CA VAL A 844 15.70 -14.96 10.55
C VAL A 844 16.82 -13.92 10.42
N ARG A 845 16.60 -12.89 9.60
CA ARG A 845 17.59 -11.82 9.40
C ARG A 845 17.86 -11.06 10.71
N ASP A 846 16.81 -10.64 11.40
CA ASP A 846 16.93 -9.87 12.65
C ASP A 846 17.58 -10.71 13.76
N ALA A 847 17.32 -12.04 13.81
CA ALA A 847 17.96 -12.96 14.74
C ALA A 847 19.46 -13.12 14.46
N MET A 848 19.88 -13.19 13.19
CA MET A 848 21.31 -13.21 12.83
C MET A 848 22.02 -11.93 13.28
N LEU A 849 21.41 -10.75 13.01
CA LEU A 849 21.93 -9.45 13.43
C LEU A 849 22.00 -9.33 14.96
N ALA A 850 20.99 -9.79 15.69
CA ALA A 850 20.96 -9.78 17.14
C ALA A 850 22.06 -10.72 17.73
N THR A 851 22.15 -11.93 17.19
CA THR A 851 23.15 -12.94 17.62
C THR A 851 24.58 -12.47 17.36
N SER A 852 24.85 -11.85 16.20
CA SER A 852 26.15 -11.29 15.84
C SER A 852 26.50 -9.99 16.58
N GLY A 853 25.50 -9.33 17.20
CA GLY A 853 25.68 -8.06 17.90
C GLY A 853 25.68 -6.84 16.98
N GLN A 854 25.14 -6.97 15.75
CA GLN A 854 25.08 -5.90 14.75
C GLN A 854 23.70 -5.23 14.66
N LEU A 855 22.69 -5.70 15.41
CA LEU A 855 21.32 -5.19 15.29
C LEU A 855 21.19 -3.77 15.82
N ASP A 856 20.82 -2.83 14.95
CA ASP A 856 20.39 -1.48 15.31
C ASP A 856 18.88 -1.45 15.61
N LEU A 857 18.54 -0.98 16.80
CA LEU A 857 17.18 -0.89 17.31
C LEU A 857 16.54 0.50 17.13
N HIS A 858 17.14 1.37 16.29
CA HIS A 858 16.53 2.68 15.95
C HIS A 858 15.20 2.51 15.25
N MET A 859 14.16 3.22 15.74
CA MET A 859 12.78 3.10 15.26
C MET A 859 12.37 4.28 14.39
N GLY A 860 11.47 4.00 13.42
CA GLY A 860 10.80 5.00 12.63
C GLY A 860 11.65 5.66 11.54
N GLY A 861 11.03 6.57 10.80
CA GLY A 861 11.69 7.32 9.73
C GLY A 861 11.76 6.58 8.40
N MET A 862 12.48 7.15 7.45
CA MET A 862 12.61 6.61 6.09
C MET A 862 13.14 5.17 6.11
N SER A 863 12.72 4.39 5.12
CA SER A 863 13.19 3.02 4.95
C SER A 863 14.61 2.99 4.40
N ASP A 864 15.38 1.97 4.85
CA ASP A 864 16.75 1.76 4.41
C ASP A 864 16.76 1.04 3.05
N ARG A 865 17.31 1.71 2.04
CA ARG A 865 17.52 1.12 0.72
C ARG A 865 18.74 0.19 0.77
N GLN A 866 18.50 -1.10 0.79
CA GLN A 866 19.56 -2.12 0.84
C GLN A 866 19.95 -2.60 -0.57
N PHE A 867 20.13 -1.66 -1.49
CA PHE A 867 20.54 -1.89 -2.87
C PHE A 867 21.20 -0.64 -3.46
N ASP A 868 22.03 -0.81 -4.46
CA ASP A 868 22.49 0.28 -5.33
C ASP A 868 21.42 0.59 -6.38
N LEU A 869 21.17 1.88 -6.62
CA LEU A 869 20.12 2.38 -7.50
C LEU A 869 20.76 3.09 -8.70
N LYS A 870 20.42 2.66 -9.91
CA LYS A 870 20.84 3.29 -11.16
C LYS A 870 19.62 3.68 -11.99
N PRO A 871 19.69 4.77 -12.76
CA PRO A 871 18.67 5.09 -13.75
C PRO A 871 18.44 3.92 -14.70
N GLY A 872 17.18 3.48 -14.84
CA GLY A 872 16.79 2.41 -15.72
C GLY A 872 16.38 2.90 -17.10
N ARG A 873 15.96 1.97 -17.95
CA ARG A 873 15.24 2.32 -19.18
C ARG A 873 13.80 2.72 -18.81
N HIS A 874 13.31 3.75 -19.47
CA HIS A 874 12.08 4.41 -19.07
C HIS A 874 12.21 4.95 -17.63
N VAL A 875 11.26 4.66 -16.74
CA VAL A 875 11.24 5.17 -15.37
C VAL A 875 11.43 4.07 -14.31
N THR A 876 11.44 2.81 -14.69
CA THR A 876 11.74 1.71 -13.77
C THR A 876 13.24 1.68 -13.47
N PRO A 877 13.67 1.87 -12.22
CA PRO A 877 15.09 1.87 -11.88
C PRO A 877 15.72 0.48 -12.04
N ILE A 878 17.05 0.45 -12.21
CA ILE A 878 17.86 -0.75 -12.09
C ILE A 878 18.37 -0.80 -10.66
N ILE A 879 18.11 -1.90 -9.96
CA ILE A 879 18.57 -2.12 -8.60
C ILE A 879 19.57 -3.29 -8.54
N ASP A 880 20.57 -3.15 -7.68
CA ASP A 880 21.63 -4.15 -7.50
C ASP A 880 21.84 -4.41 -6.00
N TYR A 881 21.30 -5.50 -5.50
CA TYR A 881 21.45 -5.92 -4.11
C TYR A 881 22.87 -6.42 -3.77
N ALA A 882 23.61 -6.93 -4.76
CA ALA A 882 24.94 -7.48 -4.53
C ALA A 882 26.01 -6.40 -4.28
N MET A 883 25.75 -5.17 -4.73
CA MET A 883 26.67 -4.04 -4.53
C MET A 883 26.44 -3.29 -3.20
N PHE A 884 25.41 -3.66 -2.44
CA PHE A 884 25.10 -3.00 -1.17
C PHE A 884 26.13 -3.33 -0.10
N ASP A 885 26.56 -2.30 0.65
CA ASP A 885 27.46 -2.46 1.80
C ASP A 885 26.71 -3.00 3.02
N LEU A 886 26.84 -4.29 3.28
CA LEU A 886 26.20 -4.97 4.42
C LEU A 886 26.80 -4.58 5.79
N ASP A 887 28.00 -3.98 5.82
CA ASP A 887 28.64 -3.51 7.05
C ASP A 887 28.21 -2.06 7.38
N GLY A 888 27.55 -1.38 6.45
CA GLY A 888 27.02 -0.03 6.63
C GLY A 888 25.79 0.03 7.54
N PRO A 889 25.48 1.23 8.10
CA PRO A 889 24.36 1.39 9.06
C PRO A 889 23.01 0.94 8.49
N ALA A 890 22.75 1.19 7.21
CA ALA A 890 21.52 0.78 6.56
C ALA A 890 21.33 -0.75 6.48
N GLY A 891 22.40 -1.53 6.65
CA GLY A 891 22.37 -3.00 6.73
C GLY A 891 21.96 -3.54 8.10
N GLN A 892 21.98 -2.72 9.14
CA GLN A 892 21.92 -3.17 10.55
C GLN A 892 20.56 -2.99 11.22
N ARG A 893 19.68 -2.13 10.68
CA ARG A 893 18.33 -1.92 11.26
C ARG A 893 17.44 -3.14 11.08
N ARG A 894 16.40 -3.21 11.91
CA ARG A 894 15.36 -4.24 11.82
C ARG A 894 14.75 -4.33 10.44
N SER A 895 14.39 -5.54 10.03
CA SER A 895 13.86 -5.84 8.71
C SER A 895 12.56 -5.10 8.36
N VAL A 896 11.78 -4.66 9.35
CA VAL A 896 10.56 -3.85 9.14
C VAL A 896 10.87 -2.47 8.53
N TYR A 897 12.10 -1.98 8.67
CA TYR A 897 12.56 -0.71 8.10
C TYR A 897 13.30 -0.87 6.77
N ARG A 898 13.43 -2.08 6.23
CA ARG A 898 13.98 -2.29 4.89
C ARG A 898 13.01 -1.76 3.85
N PHE A 899 13.56 -1.14 2.80
CA PHE A 899 12.78 -0.71 1.65
C PHE A 899 12.19 -1.92 0.91
N LEU A 900 10.87 -1.90 0.69
CA LEU A 900 10.16 -2.97 -0.01
C LEU A 900 9.93 -2.58 -1.47
N PHE A 901 10.72 -3.18 -2.37
CA PHE A 901 10.57 -3.01 -3.82
C PHE A 901 9.63 -4.09 -4.37
N ARG A 902 8.52 -3.68 -5.01
CA ARG A 902 7.41 -4.57 -5.38
C ARG A 902 7.76 -5.54 -6.49
N THR A 903 8.35 -5.05 -7.60
CA THR A 903 8.64 -5.88 -8.78
C THR A 903 10.02 -6.50 -8.76
N LEU A 904 10.90 -6.03 -7.89
CA LEU A 904 12.28 -6.48 -7.76
C LEU A 904 12.60 -6.76 -6.28
N PRO A 905 12.02 -7.81 -5.69
CA PRO A 905 12.22 -8.13 -4.28
C PRO A 905 13.68 -8.51 -3.98
N ASP A 906 14.08 -8.34 -2.72
CA ASP A 906 15.38 -8.80 -2.23
C ASP A 906 15.49 -10.33 -2.35
N PRO A 907 16.51 -10.85 -3.05
CA PRO A 907 16.64 -12.29 -3.30
C PRO A 907 16.76 -13.17 -2.05
N PHE A 908 17.40 -12.66 -0.97
CA PHE A 908 17.50 -13.39 0.29
C PHE A 908 16.14 -13.49 0.99
N MET A 909 15.42 -12.37 1.05
CA MET A 909 14.10 -12.32 1.66
C MET A 909 13.07 -13.13 0.87
N GLU A 910 13.08 -13.04 -0.45
CA GLU A 910 12.22 -13.81 -1.36
C GLU A 910 12.47 -15.32 -1.22
N ALA A 911 13.74 -15.75 -1.15
CA ALA A 911 14.07 -17.15 -0.93
C ALA A 911 13.48 -17.70 0.38
N LEU A 912 13.23 -16.86 1.37
CA LEU A 912 12.60 -17.20 2.65
C LEU A 912 11.09 -16.90 2.70
N ASP A 913 10.41 -16.85 1.55
CA ASP A 913 8.96 -16.62 1.41
C ASP A 913 8.47 -15.24 1.93
N CYS A 914 9.33 -14.20 1.91
CA CYS A 914 8.90 -12.84 2.23
C CYS A 914 8.02 -12.28 1.09
N PRO A 915 6.78 -11.82 1.36
CA PRO A 915 5.93 -11.23 0.32
C PRO A 915 6.53 -9.94 -0.25
N ALA A 916 6.44 -9.78 -1.59
CA ALA A 916 6.86 -8.58 -2.29
C ALA A 916 5.84 -7.42 -2.18
N GLY A 917 4.65 -7.67 -1.64
CA GLY A 917 3.56 -6.70 -1.56
C GLY A 917 2.79 -6.49 -2.86
N ASP A 918 2.95 -7.39 -3.82
CA ASP A 918 2.22 -7.40 -5.10
C ASP A 918 0.77 -7.89 -4.96
N GLN A 919 0.52 -8.72 -3.94
CA GLN A 919 -0.78 -9.29 -3.62
C GLN A 919 -1.08 -9.19 -2.12
N ILE A 920 -2.37 -9.16 -1.79
CA ILE A 920 -2.86 -9.29 -0.42
C ILE A 920 -2.42 -10.66 0.12
N THR A 921 -1.59 -10.68 1.16
CA THR A 921 -1.01 -11.91 1.73
C THR A 921 -1.43 -12.07 3.20
N PRO A 922 -2.64 -12.57 3.48
CA PRO A 922 -3.14 -12.74 4.85
C PRO A 922 -2.45 -13.86 5.62
N ALA A 923 -1.88 -14.80 4.90
CA ALA A 923 -1.13 -15.93 5.40
C ALA A 923 0.04 -16.19 4.45
N ARG A 924 1.25 -16.26 4.99
CA ARG A 924 2.46 -16.54 4.20
C ARG A 924 2.55 -18.03 3.87
N THR A 925 3.06 -18.34 2.70
CA THR A 925 3.51 -19.69 2.38
C THR A 925 4.68 -20.05 3.32
N ASN A 926 4.66 -21.26 3.85
CA ASN A 926 5.74 -21.79 4.69
C ASN A 926 6.37 -22.98 3.97
N SER A 927 7.21 -22.68 2.99
CA SER A 927 7.85 -23.70 2.16
C SER A 927 9.19 -24.16 2.75
N VAL A 928 9.63 -25.34 2.37
CA VAL A 928 11.00 -25.83 2.64
C VAL A 928 11.61 -26.21 1.30
N THR A 929 12.43 -25.33 0.75
CA THR A 929 12.97 -25.47 -0.60
C THR A 929 14.49 -25.54 -0.62
N VAL A 930 15.05 -26.08 -1.70
CA VAL A 930 16.50 -26.08 -1.94
C VAL A 930 17.04 -24.64 -2.04
N GLN A 931 16.25 -23.70 -2.58
CA GLN A 931 16.63 -22.29 -2.68
C GLN A 931 16.87 -21.68 -1.29
N GLN A 932 16.03 -21.99 -0.31
CA GLN A 932 16.19 -21.52 1.07
C GLN A 932 17.48 -22.06 1.70
N VAL A 933 17.74 -23.35 1.50
CA VAL A 933 18.98 -23.95 2.00
C VAL A 933 20.21 -23.30 1.34
N LEU A 934 20.15 -23.04 0.02
CA LEU A 934 21.24 -22.37 -0.69
C LEU A 934 21.41 -20.91 -0.26
N ALA A 935 20.33 -20.18 -0.04
CA ALA A 935 20.36 -18.82 0.48
C ALA A 935 20.99 -18.79 1.88
N MET A 936 20.49 -19.59 2.81
CA MET A 936 21.05 -19.68 4.17
C MET A 936 22.51 -20.16 4.20
N TRP A 937 22.96 -20.85 3.16
CA TRP A 937 24.32 -21.35 3.10
C TRP A 937 25.29 -20.42 2.38
N ASN A 938 24.86 -19.69 1.33
CA ASN A 938 25.77 -18.97 0.43
C ASN A 938 25.55 -17.46 0.37
N ASP A 939 24.44 -16.96 0.90
CA ASP A 939 24.16 -15.53 0.82
C ASP A 939 25.19 -14.69 1.58
N SER A 940 25.56 -13.56 1.02
CA SER A 940 26.56 -12.64 1.57
C SER A 940 26.19 -12.14 2.97
N LEU A 941 24.89 -11.92 3.23
CA LEU A 941 24.40 -11.52 4.56
C LEU A 941 24.73 -12.60 5.61
N VAL A 942 24.45 -13.87 5.31
CA VAL A 942 24.69 -14.98 6.25
C VAL A 942 26.19 -15.16 6.52
N LEU A 943 27.01 -15.06 5.46
CA LEU A 943 28.46 -15.15 5.57
C LEU A 943 29.01 -14.01 6.44
N LYS A 944 28.60 -12.79 6.22
CA LYS A 944 28.99 -11.60 6.97
C LYS A 944 28.57 -11.71 8.45
N GLN A 945 27.31 -12.09 8.71
CA GLN A 945 26.86 -12.23 10.10
C GLN A 945 27.54 -13.37 10.83
N ALA A 946 27.94 -14.44 10.15
CA ALA A 946 28.79 -15.50 10.72
C ALA A 946 30.20 -14.99 11.06
N GLU A 947 30.79 -14.13 10.24
CA GLU A 947 32.07 -13.46 10.51
C GLU A 947 31.95 -12.53 11.73
N HIS A 948 30.94 -11.69 11.80
CA HIS A 948 30.67 -10.79 12.93
C HIS A 948 30.44 -11.55 14.23
N LEU A 949 29.66 -12.64 14.21
CA LEU A 949 29.48 -13.50 15.36
C LEU A 949 30.82 -14.08 15.81
N ALA A 950 31.62 -14.57 14.88
CA ALA A 950 32.95 -15.10 15.23
C ALA A 950 33.88 -14.04 15.85
N VAL A 951 33.80 -12.78 15.40
CA VAL A 951 34.53 -11.66 16.02
C VAL A 951 34.02 -11.41 17.44
N ARG A 952 32.71 -11.31 17.63
CA ARG A 952 32.06 -11.15 18.94
C ARG A 952 32.50 -12.23 19.92
N LEU A 953 32.45 -13.49 19.51
CA LEU A 953 32.85 -14.62 20.34
C LEU A 953 34.33 -14.59 20.77
N ARG A 954 35.24 -14.14 19.88
CA ARG A 954 36.64 -13.95 20.18
C ARG A 954 36.88 -12.86 21.22
N LEU A 955 36.08 -11.80 21.17
CA LEU A 955 36.20 -10.70 22.15
C LEU A 955 35.65 -11.09 23.53
N GLU A 956 34.61 -11.92 23.58
CA GLU A 956 33.92 -12.26 24.82
C GLU A 956 34.46 -13.51 25.50
N ARG A 957 35.16 -14.43 24.78
CA ARG A 957 35.66 -15.72 25.31
C ARG A 957 37.04 -16.07 24.78
N ASN A 958 37.84 -16.73 25.61
CA ASN A 958 39.26 -17.03 25.33
C ASN A 958 39.45 -18.39 24.65
N THR A 959 38.68 -19.42 25.02
CA THR A 959 38.88 -20.79 24.48
C THR A 959 37.84 -21.11 23.41
N THR A 960 38.15 -21.99 22.46
CA THR A 960 37.20 -22.45 21.44
C THR A 960 35.94 -23.05 22.08
N ARG A 961 36.10 -23.82 23.16
CA ARG A 961 35.01 -24.47 23.86
C ARG A 961 34.03 -23.45 24.48
N ASP A 962 34.55 -22.41 25.13
CA ASP A 962 33.71 -21.34 25.69
C ASP A 962 33.04 -20.49 24.61
N ARG A 963 33.72 -20.29 23.46
CA ARG A 963 33.14 -19.62 22.29
C ARG A 963 31.96 -20.39 21.70
N VAL A 964 32.12 -21.71 21.57
CA VAL A 964 31.07 -22.60 21.09
C VAL A 964 29.86 -22.62 22.04
N SER A 965 30.08 -22.74 23.36
CA SER A 965 29.01 -22.67 24.36
C SER A 965 28.28 -21.36 24.27
N LEU A 966 28.97 -20.23 24.22
CA LEU A 966 28.36 -18.93 24.09
C LEU A 966 27.58 -18.77 22.76
N ALA A 967 28.12 -19.25 21.64
CA ALA A 967 27.45 -19.18 20.35
C ALA A 967 26.10 -19.92 20.35
N VAL A 968 26.06 -21.14 20.91
CA VAL A 968 24.82 -21.91 21.04
C VAL A 968 23.80 -21.18 21.94
N ARG A 969 24.27 -20.63 23.06
CA ARG A 969 23.40 -19.82 23.94
C ARG A 969 22.82 -18.60 23.25
N LEU A 970 23.60 -17.86 22.49
CA LEU A 970 23.17 -16.67 21.76
C LEU A 970 22.19 -17.00 20.64
N ALA A 971 22.41 -18.10 19.92
CA ALA A 971 21.61 -18.44 18.72
C ALA A 971 20.31 -19.19 19.05
N VAL A 972 20.40 -20.17 20.01
CA VAL A 972 19.27 -21.06 20.30
C VAL A 972 18.79 -21.05 21.75
N GLY A 973 19.49 -20.32 22.64
CA GLY A 973 19.03 -20.03 24.00
C GLY A 973 19.33 -21.12 25.05
N ARG A 974 20.09 -22.17 24.71
CA ARG A 974 20.43 -23.26 25.63
C ARG A 974 21.91 -23.54 25.63
N GLU A 975 22.37 -24.25 26.65
CA GLU A 975 23.72 -24.82 26.63
C GLU A 975 23.83 -26.00 25.65
N PRO A 976 24.97 -26.17 24.96
CA PRO A 976 25.21 -27.36 24.17
C PRO A 976 25.39 -28.56 25.11
N ASN A 977 24.89 -29.73 24.73
CA ASN A 977 25.21 -30.95 25.45
C ASN A 977 26.68 -31.34 25.22
N ALA A 978 27.18 -32.34 25.98
CA ALA A 978 28.60 -32.71 25.93
C ALA A 978 29.07 -33.17 24.54
N ALA A 979 28.24 -33.93 23.81
CA ALA A 979 28.58 -34.40 22.47
C ALA A 979 28.54 -33.26 21.43
N GLU A 980 27.57 -32.34 21.52
CA GLU A 980 27.51 -31.13 20.70
C GLU A 980 28.74 -30.25 20.96
N LEU A 981 29.08 -30.02 22.24
CA LEU A 981 30.17 -29.15 22.61
C LEU A 981 31.52 -29.71 22.10
N ASP A 982 31.75 -31.02 22.19
CA ASP A 982 32.93 -31.69 21.68
C ASP A 982 32.95 -31.65 20.13
N GLY A 983 31.88 -32.01 19.50
CA GLY A 983 31.76 -32.02 18.02
C GLY A 983 31.91 -30.64 17.40
N PHE A 984 31.22 -29.63 17.93
CA PHE A 984 31.26 -28.25 17.44
C PHE A 984 32.62 -27.59 17.73
N SER A 985 33.25 -27.87 18.89
CA SER A 985 34.57 -27.33 19.18
C SER A 985 35.63 -27.88 18.22
N LYS A 986 35.56 -29.19 17.94
CA LYS A 986 36.44 -29.81 16.94
C LYS A 986 36.20 -29.21 15.54
N TYR A 987 34.93 -29.02 15.14
CA TYR A 987 34.62 -28.43 13.85
C TYR A 987 35.14 -26.98 13.75
N ALA A 988 34.98 -26.19 14.81
CA ALA A 988 35.49 -24.81 14.87
C ALA A 988 37.03 -24.73 14.81
N ASP A 989 37.73 -25.70 15.41
CA ASP A 989 39.20 -25.79 15.35
C ASP A 989 39.67 -26.25 13.95
N ASP A 990 38.99 -27.23 13.32
CA ASP A 990 39.38 -27.80 12.04
C ASP A 990 39.06 -26.87 10.85
N TYR A 991 37.89 -26.16 10.87
CA TYR A 991 37.36 -25.38 9.73
C TYR A 991 37.24 -23.88 10.03
N GLY A 992 37.49 -23.45 11.26
CA GLY A 992 37.44 -22.07 11.70
C GLY A 992 36.10 -21.66 12.29
N LEU A 993 36.15 -20.73 13.23
CA LEU A 993 35.00 -20.24 13.96
C LEU A 993 33.88 -19.61 13.08
N PRO A 994 34.16 -18.82 12.00
CA PRO A 994 33.12 -18.31 11.11
C PRO A 994 32.31 -19.42 10.44
N ASN A 995 32.97 -20.52 10.01
CA ASN A 995 32.24 -21.64 9.38
C ASN A 995 31.34 -22.37 10.40
N PHE A 996 31.80 -22.50 11.67
CA PHE A 996 30.94 -22.99 12.74
C PHE A 996 29.73 -22.08 12.96
N CYS A 997 29.89 -20.76 13.00
CA CYS A 997 28.80 -19.81 13.15
C CYS A 997 27.78 -19.93 11.99
N ARG A 998 28.28 -20.13 10.75
CA ARG A 998 27.42 -20.36 9.58
C ARG A 998 26.61 -21.66 9.71
N VAL A 999 27.24 -22.75 10.16
CA VAL A 999 26.54 -24.01 10.44
C VAL A 999 25.43 -23.79 11.47
N LEU A 1000 25.73 -23.04 12.54
CA LEU A 1000 24.76 -22.76 13.60
C LEU A 1000 23.52 -22.04 13.10
N PHE A 1001 23.66 -21.01 12.22
CA PHE A 1001 22.55 -20.32 11.59
C PHE A 1001 21.71 -21.21 10.66
N ASN A 1002 22.27 -22.33 10.17
CA ASN A 1002 21.59 -23.31 9.32
C ASN A 1002 20.97 -24.48 10.10
N THR A 1003 21.03 -24.48 11.43
CA THR A 1003 20.37 -25.51 12.23
C THR A 1003 18.87 -25.34 12.26
N ASN A 1004 18.14 -26.45 12.31
CA ASN A 1004 16.68 -26.41 12.49
C ASN A 1004 16.27 -25.68 13.76
N GLU A 1005 17.06 -25.76 14.82
CA GLU A 1005 16.77 -25.12 16.10
C GLU A 1005 16.91 -23.59 16.02
N PHE A 1006 17.74 -23.06 15.11
CA PHE A 1006 17.79 -21.63 14.81
C PHE A 1006 16.61 -21.18 13.97
N MET A 1007 16.26 -21.97 12.94
CA MET A 1007 15.27 -21.62 11.92
C MET A 1007 13.81 -21.85 12.33
N PHE A 1008 13.54 -22.70 13.33
CA PHE A 1008 12.19 -23.07 13.74
C PHE A 1008 11.94 -22.74 15.22
N ILE A 1009 10.67 -22.52 15.51
CA ILE A 1009 10.12 -22.37 16.86
C ILE A 1009 9.31 -23.63 17.17
N ASP A 1010 9.58 -24.23 18.32
CA ASP A 1010 8.89 -25.38 18.87
C ASP A 1010 7.77 -24.99 19.81
#